data_9dca8efcc73ae65ff70947aea74796c2
#
_entry.id   9dca8efcc73ae65ff70947aea74796c2
#
_cell.length_a   1.000
_cell.length_b   1.000
_cell.length_c   1.000
_cell.angle_alpha   90.00
_cell.angle_beta   90.00
_cell.angle_gamma   90.00
#
_symmetry.space_group_name_H-M   'P 1'
#
loop_
_entity.id
_entity.type
_entity.pdbx_description
1 polymer ?
#
loop_
_entity_poly.entity_id
_entity_poly.type
_entity_poly.pdbx_seq_one_letter_code
_entity_poly.pdbx_strand_id
1 'polypeptide(L)'
;MERKLATALFVDLVDSTALVASYDPEIARRRVTGFFDRVRTHIETYGGTIEKFAGDSVLAVFGVPTAHEDDAERAVRAAVAIVESGDGELPVRVGIEAGEVVVDEGDSTFATGEALNVAARLQQSAEPGEILIGPTAWGLAAGVVTEPLGDRPLRGFPGSFEVRRVVCAQRPTGRPLNVVGPYVGREEELELLENAFARAVRDRRAQLVTIFGEPGIGKSRLAREFFAGLERTSVLTGRSLPFGEGLAYRPLAEMVQAAAGISPDDSPEEAFEKLREACSSDAVADLLGLASGVLDTVSGGRRGQEIAWAAQEWAVSLAEAQPLVLGFEDVHWAEDPLLDLVEHLADRIDDAPVLIVCLARPELLEARPGWGGGRRRSIAIDLGPLPESETEVLVDALTADAVLPDDVRRSLLEKTEGNPLFVEETIRMLAERREGVSVRIPDTVQALIASRIDRLPPDSRSVVRHGALIGRVFWRGAVADLDPTLDVDTALVDLVDRQLLTREPISTVSGETAFRFRHVLIRDVAYSGLAKGERARLHRMFVDWLRARSPEELVEAQAHHLERAASLAAELDGQIPAELRAEAADALERAGCRALDREANRTARRLLLRAIDLEPSLERRFYAARAAWRLWELPAASLEMENVRSLAESAGERTIEGLALTQLADIDLNRNADVDRARTLALEALALLSDAPGDARSEALTLLSGVGWWGGDLASVERYTGEALQIAREAGRADLESLALSEVAAVHLARLQLTRADTALEAAAGLATASGSLSAAAWVARVRGSIHLRRGRFDDAEREFRAARELFDEIGAASDAGRTQQLEGLAVWQGGDPDRAEQIVREAVRSLLSLQERAKVIEAQRTLAELVLAKGHVEEAERWALSAVETVGMQDTMSRSNVRMVLGMVRAAQGRDDEAELLLRDAIDSLAATDYRNAEPEPLAAYARFLRDRGREDEACQAEERIAELLEPEGAAGII
;
A
#
# COMPACT_ATOMS: atom_id res chain seq x y z
N MET A 1 -53.74 5.06 15.23
CA MET A 1 -53.53 6.47 15.64
C MET A 1 -52.23 6.56 16.41
N GLU A 2 -51.29 7.33 15.91
CA GLU A 2 -49.99 7.59 16.54
C GLU A 2 -49.84 9.08 16.88
N ARG A 3 -49.25 9.43 18.02
CA ARG A 3 -48.92 10.82 18.35
C ARG A 3 -47.51 11.10 17.91
N LYS A 4 -47.31 12.14 17.10
CA LYS A 4 -46.00 12.58 16.60
C LYS A 4 -45.82 14.06 16.82
N LEU A 5 -44.58 14.48 17.08
CA LEU A 5 -44.22 15.89 17.02
C LEU A 5 -43.99 16.24 15.53
N ALA A 6 -44.75 17.18 15.00
CA ALA A 6 -44.64 17.58 13.61
C ALA A 6 -44.71 19.10 13.44
N THR A 7 -44.23 19.62 12.33
CA THR A 7 -44.26 21.04 11.99
C THR A 7 -45.24 21.26 10.85
N ALA A 8 -46.24 22.08 11.10
CA ALA A 8 -47.24 22.48 10.11
C ALA A 8 -46.81 23.74 9.36
N LEU A 9 -46.96 23.73 8.04
CA LEU A 9 -46.66 24.82 7.13
C LEU A 9 -47.97 25.17 6.36
N PHE A 10 -48.49 26.36 6.51
CA PHE A 10 -49.58 26.91 5.71
C PHE A 10 -49.02 27.93 4.71
N VAL A 11 -49.34 27.78 3.42
CA VAL A 11 -49.03 28.73 2.36
C VAL A 11 -50.33 29.16 1.72
N ASP A 12 -50.57 30.46 1.54
CA ASP A 12 -51.78 31.01 0.95
C ASP A 12 -51.43 32.07 -0.12
N LEU A 13 -52.20 32.06 -1.21
CA LEU A 13 -52.00 32.99 -2.32
C LEU A 13 -52.79 34.26 -2.00
N VAL A 14 -52.10 35.41 -1.99
CA VAL A 14 -52.75 36.72 -1.69
C VAL A 14 -53.60 37.14 -2.89
N ASP A 15 -54.82 37.62 -2.56
CA ASP A 15 -55.79 38.16 -3.49
C ASP A 15 -56.13 37.23 -4.70
N SER A 16 -56.11 35.92 -4.48
CA SER A 16 -56.44 34.92 -5.50
C SER A 16 -57.79 35.18 -6.21
N THR A 17 -58.77 35.64 -5.47
CA THR A 17 -60.10 36.00 -6.02
C THR A 17 -60.02 37.17 -7.03
N ALA A 18 -59.22 38.19 -6.74
CA ALA A 18 -59.03 39.34 -7.62
C ALA A 18 -58.21 38.92 -8.86
N LEU A 19 -57.28 38.00 -8.68
CA LEU A 19 -56.50 37.44 -9.77
C LEU A 19 -57.36 36.66 -10.76
N VAL A 20 -58.25 35.83 -10.29
CA VAL A 20 -59.20 35.07 -11.15
C VAL A 20 -60.16 36.02 -11.86
N ALA A 21 -60.52 37.17 -11.27
CA ALA A 21 -61.39 38.17 -11.88
C ALA A 21 -60.70 39.06 -12.94
N SER A 22 -59.35 39.16 -12.93
CA SER A 22 -58.59 40.06 -13.78
C SER A 22 -57.97 39.37 -15.02
N TYR A 23 -57.98 38.05 -15.09
CA TYR A 23 -57.46 37.29 -16.24
C TYR A 23 -58.53 36.40 -16.89
N ASP A 24 -58.28 35.98 -18.12
CA ASP A 24 -59.04 34.93 -18.75
C ASP A 24 -59.01 33.65 -17.87
N PRO A 25 -60.13 32.97 -17.69
CA PRO A 25 -60.24 31.81 -16.79
C PRO A 25 -59.21 30.71 -17.09
N GLU A 26 -58.78 30.51 -18.35
CA GLU A 26 -57.75 29.54 -18.73
C GLU A 26 -56.36 29.98 -18.32
N ILE A 27 -56.07 31.27 -18.44
CA ILE A 27 -54.79 31.88 -18.01
C ILE A 27 -54.68 31.87 -16.50
N ALA A 28 -55.76 32.29 -15.81
CA ALA A 28 -55.81 32.24 -14.34
C ALA A 28 -55.59 30.82 -13.78
N ARG A 29 -56.26 29.82 -14.39
CA ARG A 29 -56.08 28.42 -14.03
C ARG A 29 -54.67 27.91 -14.23
N ARG A 30 -54.05 28.26 -15.39
CA ARG A 30 -52.65 27.83 -15.67
C ARG A 30 -51.66 28.44 -14.65
N ARG A 31 -51.81 29.72 -14.30
CA ARG A 31 -50.96 30.41 -13.30
C ARG A 31 -51.12 29.82 -11.90
N VAL A 32 -52.32 29.54 -11.47
CA VAL A 32 -52.60 28.91 -10.16
C VAL A 32 -52.10 27.47 -10.10
N THR A 33 -52.25 26.70 -11.19
CA THR A 33 -51.71 25.35 -11.28
C THR A 33 -50.18 25.39 -11.21
N GLY A 34 -49.53 26.26 -11.96
CA GLY A 34 -48.05 26.43 -11.94
C GLY A 34 -47.52 26.87 -10.54
N PHE A 35 -48.31 27.69 -9.81
CA PHE A 35 -48.01 28.02 -8.43
C PHE A 35 -48.05 26.77 -7.50
N PHE A 36 -49.11 25.98 -7.56
CA PHE A 36 -49.23 24.76 -6.75
C PHE A 36 -48.13 23.73 -7.07
N ASP A 37 -47.74 23.62 -8.36
CA ASP A 37 -46.65 22.70 -8.75
C ASP A 37 -45.30 23.17 -8.18
N ARG A 38 -45.01 24.49 -8.18
CA ARG A 38 -43.82 25.04 -7.52
C ARG A 38 -43.81 24.80 -6.00
N VAL A 39 -44.94 25.13 -5.33
CA VAL A 39 -45.09 24.91 -3.90
C VAL A 39 -44.87 23.44 -3.55
N ARG A 40 -45.46 22.53 -4.32
CA ARG A 40 -45.28 21.09 -4.16
C ARG A 40 -43.79 20.70 -4.27
N THR A 41 -43.13 21.17 -5.33
CA THR A 41 -41.73 20.87 -5.57
C THR A 41 -40.86 21.30 -4.37
N HIS A 42 -41.04 22.49 -3.83
CA HIS A 42 -40.26 22.96 -2.68
C HIS A 42 -40.58 22.18 -1.41
N ILE A 43 -41.83 21.88 -1.12
CA ILE A 43 -42.22 21.11 0.05
C ILE A 43 -41.61 19.70 -0.01
N GLU A 44 -41.73 19.00 -1.13
CA GLU A 44 -41.21 17.66 -1.31
C GLU A 44 -39.68 17.63 -1.32
N THR A 45 -39.02 18.65 -1.92
CA THR A 45 -37.55 18.80 -1.89
C THR A 45 -37.00 18.88 -0.47
N TYR A 46 -37.74 19.56 0.44
CA TYR A 46 -37.36 19.65 1.86
C TYR A 46 -37.97 18.53 2.71
N GLY A 47 -38.59 17.51 2.08
CA GLY A 47 -39.09 16.30 2.74
C GLY A 47 -40.39 16.51 3.54
N GLY A 48 -41.17 17.53 3.21
CA GLY A 48 -42.51 17.73 3.73
C GLY A 48 -43.55 16.92 2.94
N THR A 49 -44.66 16.59 3.60
CA THR A 49 -45.83 15.91 3.02
C THR A 49 -46.96 16.88 2.85
N ILE A 50 -47.51 16.97 1.66
CA ILE A 50 -48.71 17.81 1.43
C ILE A 50 -49.94 17.06 1.92
N GLU A 51 -50.61 17.62 2.87
CA GLU A 51 -51.85 17.07 3.44
C GLU A 51 -53.08 17.44 2.59
N LYS A 52 -53.20 18.71 2.22
CA LYS A 52 -54.38 19.20 1.54
C LYS A 52 -54.15 20.48 0.75
N PHE A 53 -54.77 20.54 -0.43
CA PHE A 53 -55.02 21.80 -1.14
C PHE A 53 -56.42 22.28 -0.78
N ALA A 54 -56.55 23.44 -0.14
CA ALA A 54 -57.82 24.01 0.28
C ALA A 54 -58.08 25.35 -0.39
N GLY A 55 -58.71 25.34 -1.57
CA GLY A 55 -58.92 26.53 -2.37
C GLY A 55 -57.62 27.09 -2.97
N ASP A 56 -57.15 28.21 -2.41
CA ASP A 56 -55.92 28.94 -2.74
C ASP A 56 -54.81 28.72 -1.71
N SER A 57 -55.04 27.87 -0.72
CA SER A 57 -54.09 27.54 0.34
C SER A 57 -53.55 26.11 0.23
N VAL A 58 -52.30 25.89 0.66
CA VAL A 58 -51.63 24.58 0.79
C VAL A 58 -51.29 24.34 2.25
N LEU A 59 -51.70 23.17 2.77
CA LEU A 59 -51.25 22.66 4.05
C LEU A 59 -50.22 21.54 3.82
N ALA A 60 -49.05 21.71 4.39
CA ALA A 60 -48.03 20.68 4.43
C ALA A 60 -47.59 20.42 5.88
N VAL A 61 -47.13 19.20 6.12
CA VAL A 61 -46.61 18.74 7.39
C VAL A 61 -45.25 18.13 7.24
N PHE A 62 -44.32 18.52 8.10
CA PHE A 62 -42.98 17.95 8.22
C PHE A 62 -42.93 17.10 9.49
N GLY A 63 -42.38 15.87 9.40
CA GLY A 63 -42.37 14.92 10.50
C GLY A 63 -43.41 13.81 10.38
N VAL A 64 -44.16 13.73 9.25
CA VAL A 64 -45.12 12.69 8.91
C VAL A 64 -44.83 12.20 7.49
N PRO A 65 -44.69 10.88 7.21
CA PRO A 65 -44.85 9.74 8.14
C PRO A 65 -43.67 9.53 9.09
N THR A 66 -42.50 10.09 8.77
CA THR A 66 -41.28 9.94 9.57
C THR A 66 -40.90 11.28 10.21
N ALA A 67 -40.75 11.32 11.52
CA ALA A 67 -40.32 12.52 12.23
C ALA A 67 -38.79 12.66 12.21
N HIS A 68 -38.31 13.87 11.94
CA HIS A 68 -36.91 14.23 11.97
C HIS A 68 -36.68 15.37 12.93
N GLU A 69 -35.53 15.46 13.55
CA GLU A 69 -35.21 16.51 14.54
C GLU A 69 -35.14 17.92 13.93
N ASP A 70 -34.99 18.05 12.61
CA ASP A 70 -34.90 19.31 11.86
C ASP A 70 -36.18 19.67 11.07
N ASP A 71 -37.31 19.04 11.37
CA ASP A 71 -38.58 19.27 10.64
C ASP A 71 -39.01 20.73 10.63
N ALA A 72 -38.81 21.45 11.73
CA ALA A 72 -39.11 22.87 11.82
C ALA A 72 -38.20 23.73 10.91
N GLU A 73 -36.92 23.43 10.85
CA GLU A 73 -35.97 24.14 10.00
C GLU A 73 -36.25 23.85 8.50
N ARG A 74 -36.58 22.60 8.16
CA ARG A 74 -36.93 22.20 6.79
C ARG A 74 -38.23 22.90 6.33
N ALA A 75 -39.19 23.02 7.22
CA ALA A 75 -40.41 23.78 6.96
C ALA A 75 -40.13 25.27 6.67
N VAL A 76 -39.24 25.90 7.47
CA VAL A 76 -38.84 27.30 7.24
C VAL A 76 -38.06 27.44 5.92
N ARG A 77 -37.16 26.54 5.60
CA ARG A 77 -36.43 26.60 4.33
C ARG A 77 -37.33 26.40 3.12
N ALA A 78 -38.29 25.50 3.21
CA ALA A 78 -39.31 25.34 2.18
C ALA A 78 -40.12 26.63 1.99
N ALA A 79 -40.51 27.28 3.11
CA ALA A 79 -41.23 28.56 3.11
C ALA A 79 -40.44 29.68 2.44
N VAL A 80 -39.13 29.82 2.77
CA VAL A 80 -38.26 30.81 2.15
C VAL A 80 -38.12 30.56 0.65
N ALA A 81 -37.86 29.31 0.26
CA ALA A 81 -37.75 28.95 -1.16
C ALA A 81 -39.04 29.20 -1.95
N ILE A 82 -40.21 28.97 -1.30
CA ILE A 82 -41.51 29.28 -1.92
C ILE A 82 -41.66 30.79 -2.13
N VAL A 83 -41.35 31.61 -1.13
CA VAL A 83 -41.43 33.09 -1.23
C VAL A 83 -40.43 33.63 -2.24
N GLU A 84 -39.18 33.15 -2.24
CA GLU A 84 -38.13 33.60 -3.18
C GLU A 84 -38.37 33.15 -4.63
N SER A 85 -39.00 32.00 -4.83
CA SER A 85 -39.35 31.50 -6.18
C SER A 85 -40.49 32.23 -6.84
N GLY A 86 -41.18 33.15 -6.10
CA GLY A 86 -42.22 33.99 -6.64
C GLY A 86 -41.66 35.03 -7.61
N ASP A 87 -42.26 35.09 -8.80
CA ASP A 87 -41.94 36.11 -9.84
C ASP A 87 -42.46 37.52 -9.53
N GLY A 88 -42.89 37.77 -8.27
CA GLY A 88 -43.46 39.03 -7.81
C GLY A 88 -44.91 39.29 -8.24
N GLU A 89 -45.46 38.51 -9.17
CA GLU A 89 -46.86 38.62 -9.61
C GLU A 89 -47.86 37.86 -8.74
N LEU A 90 -47.37 36.89 -7.91
CA LEU A 90 -48.20 36.04 -7.03
C LEU A 90 -47.62 36.03 -5.62
N PRO A 91 -47.84 37.08 -4.81
CA PRO A 91 -47.36 37.13 -3.44
C PRO A 91 -48.07 36.08 -2.55
N VAL A 92 -47.32 35.47 -1.66
CA VAL A 92 -47.83 34.45 -0.72
C VAL A 92 -47.70 34.91 0.72
N ARG A 93 -48.47 34.33 1.59
CA ARG A 93 -48.41 34.45 3.06
C ARG A 93 -48.13 33.09 3.64
N VAL A 94 -47.21 33.00 4.60
CA VAL A 94 -46.82 31.73 5.21
C VAL A 94 -46.91 31.79 6.72
N GLY A 95 -47.45 30.72 7.30
CA GLY A 95 -47.48 30.50 8.75
C GLY A 95 -46.92 29.13 9.11
N ILE A 96 -46.06 29.10 10.13
CA ILE A 96 -45.37 27.89 10.57
C ILE A 96 -45.51 27.70 12.08
N GLU A 97 -45.91 26.51 12.51
CA GLU A 97 -45.91 26.13 13.94
C GLU A 97 -45.66 24.63 14.10
N ALA A 98 -45.04 24.25 15.24
CA ALA A 98 -44.75 22.86 15.58
C ALA A 98 -45.54 22.42 16.84
N GLY A 99 -45.90 21.15 16.92
CA GLY A 99 -46.58 20.59 18.08
C GLY A 99 -46.95 19.12 17.86
N GLU A 100 -47.62 18.57 18.90
CA GLU A 100 -48.16 17.21 18.81
C GLU A 100 -49.31 17.13 17.79
N VAL A 101 -49.19 16.17 16.89
CA VAL A 101 -50.24 15.80 15.93
C VAL A 101 -50.61 14.33 16.11
N VAL A 102 -51.88 14.01 15.85
CA VAL A 102 -52.36 12.62 15.79
C VAL A 102 -52.53 12.25 14.32
N VAL A 103 -51.92 11.13 13.95
CA VAL A 103 -51.91 10.57 12.58
C VAL A 103 -52.58 9.21 12.57
N ASP A 104 -53.44 8.93 11.59
CA ASP A 104 -54.09 7.64 11.44
C ASP A 104 -53.26 6.72 10.50
N GLU A 105 -53.14 5.42 10.82
CA GLU A 105 -52.49 4.43 10.02
C GLU A 105 -53.40 3.95 8.86
N GLY A 106 -53.54 4.75 7.82
CA GLY A 106 -54.32 4.44 6.62
C GLY A 106 -53.94 5.30 5.44
N ASP A 107 -54.42 4.94 4.21
CA ASP A 107 -54.08 5.55 2.90
C ASP A 107 -54.33 7.09 2.76
N SER A 108 -54.75 7.77 3.81
CA SER A 108 -54.83 9.23 3.90
C SER A 108 -54.16 9.75 5.17
N THR A 109 -53.06 10.47 4.99
CA THR A 109 -52.33 11.17 6.03
C THR A 109 -53.19 12.36 6.54
N PHE A 110 -54.11 12.12 7.47
CA PHE A 110 -54.85 13.20 8.10
C PHE A 110 -54.22 13.49 9.46
N ALA A 111 -53.35 14.52 9.50
CA ALA A 111 -52.81 15.01 10.77
C ALA A 111 -53.81 15.96 11.44
N THR A 112 -54.08 15.75 12.72
CA THR A 112 -54.92 16.67 13.53
C THR A 112 -54.15 17.09 14.78
N GLY A 113 -54.15 18.40 15.08
CA GLY A 113 -53.43 18.94 16.24
C GLY A 113 -53.55 20.45 16.34
N GLU A 114 -53.25 20.98 17.53
CA GLU A 114 -53.30 22.41 17.80
C GLU A 114 -52.33 23.21 16.93
N ALA A 115 -51.15 22.65 16.65
CA ALA A 115 -50.12 23.26 15.80
C ALA A 115 -50.64 23.63 14.40
N LEU A 116 -51.50 22.78 13.79
CA LEU A 116 -52.07 23.07 12.48
C LEU A 116 -52.98 24.32 12.52
N ASN A 117 -53.79 24.45 13.60
CA ASN A 117 -54.66 25.58 13.76
C ASN A 117 -53.88 26.88 14.02
N VAL A 118 -52.82 26.84 14.82
CA VAL A 118 -51.94 27.99 15.08
C VAL A 118 -51.21 28.42 13.81
N ALA A 119 -50.63 27.49 13.03
CA ALA A 119 -49.96 27.78 11.77
C ALA A 119 -50.93 28.46 10.76
N ALA A 120 -52.18 27.98 10.67
CA ALA A 120 -53.21 28.61 9.83
C ALA A 120 -53.51 30.05 10.26
N ARG A 121 -53.55 30.35 11.58
CA ARG A 121 -53.79 31.71 12.10
C ARG A 121 -52.57 32.62 11.89
N LEU A 122 -51.38 32.11 12.02
CA LEU A 122 -50.16 32.85 11.69
C LEU A 122 -50.15 33.25 10.22
N GLN A 123 -50.48 32.33 9.32
CA GLN A 123 -50.59 32.62 7.90
C GLN A 123 -51.64 33.71 7.61
N GLN A 124 -52.81 33.67 8.28
CA GLN A 124 -53.85 34.69 8.11
C GLN A 124 -53.45 36.10 8.64
N SER A 125 -52.48 36.14 9.54
CA SER A 125 -51.96 37.37 10.17
C SER A 125 -50.74 37.93 9.45
N ALA A 126 -50.18 37.19 8.47
CA ALA A 126 -48.99 37.56 7.71
C ALA A 126 -49.34 38.58 6.60
N GLU A 127 -48.41 39.49 6.34
CA GLU A 127 -48.47 40.40 5.19
C GLU A 127 -48.02 39.66 3.92
N PRO A 128 -48.37 40.20 2.71
CA PRO A 128 -47.91 39.61 1.48
C PRO A 128 -46.35 39.50 1.41
N GLY A 129 -45.82 38.29 1.14
CA GLY A 129 -44.42 37.99 1.14
C GLY A 129 -43.81 37.69 2.50
N GLU A 130 -44.61 37.70 3.57
CA GLU A 130 -44.16 37.48 4.93
C GLU A 130 -44.28 36.01 5.37
N ILE A 131 -43.30 35.54 6.11
CA ILE A 131 -43.28 34.22 6.77
C ILE A 131 -43.33 34.46 8.28
N LEU A 132 -44.42 34.03 8.94
CA LEU A 132 -44.57 34.08 10.37
C LEU A 132 -44.33 32.71 10.99
N ILE A 133 -43.57 32.69 12.10
CA ILE A 133 -43.27 31.49 12.85
C ILE A 133 -43.68 31.64 14.31
N GLY A 134 -44.33 30.65 14.86
CA GLY A 134 -44.75 30.62 16.25
C GLY A 134 -43.65 30.09 17.19
N PRO A 135 -43.90 30.13 18.50
CA PRO A 135 -42.85 29.93 19.51
C PRO A 135 -42.24 28.51 19.49
N THR A 136 -43.06 27.47 19.29
CA THR A 136 -42.58 26.09 19.32
C THR A 136 -41.75 25.80 18.07
N ALA A 137 -42.22 26.19 16.90
CA ALA A 137 -41.47 26.00 15.66
C ALA A 137 -40.16 26.82 15.65
N TRP A 138 -40.20 28.06 16.19
CA TRP A 138 -38.99 28.86 16.32
C TRP A 138 -37.96 28.24 17.28
N GLY A 139 -38.44 27.69 18.43
CA GLY A 139 -37.58 26.97 19.37
C GLY A 139 -36.89 25.73 18.78
N LEU A 140 -37.54 25.11 17.80
CA LEU A 140 -37.02 23.91 17.11
C LEU A 140 -36.25 24.23 15.83
N ALA A 141 -36.42 25.42 15.21
CA ALA A 141 -35.77 25.80 13.97
C ALA A 141 -34.37 26.44 14.21
N ALA A 142 -33.33 25.64 14.20
CA ALA A 142 -31.97 26.12 14.32
C ALA A 142 -31.56 26.86 13.02
N GLY A 143 -30.81 27.97 13.12
CA GLY A 143 -30.27 28.68 11.97
C GLY A 143 -31.24 29.63 11.24
N VAL A 144 -32.36 29.92 11.78
CA VAL A 144 -33.32 30.88 11.23
C VAL A 144 -33.17 32.25 11.89
N VAL A 145 -32.89 33.28 11.09
CA VAL A 145 -32.88 34.68 11.58
C VAL A 145 -34.30 35.21 11.59
N THR A 146 -34.76 35.64 12.74
CA THR A 146 -36.12 36.14 12.93
C THR A 146 -36.15 37.50 13.62
N GLU A 147 -37.14 38.32 13.29
CA GLU A 147 -37.45 39.55 14.02
C GLU A 147 -38.67 39.31 14.94
N PRO A 148 -38.61 39.69 16.22
CA PRO A 148 -39.76 39.58 17.11
C PRO A 148 -40.85 40.61 16.75
N LEU A 149 -42.06 40.14 16.59
CA LEU A 149 -43.22 41.01 16.35
C LEU A 149 -44.05 41.26 17.61
N GLY A 150 -43.56 40.68 18.75
CA GLY A 150 -44.25 40.77 20.05
C GLY A 150 -45.41 39.79 20.20
N ASP A 151 -46.08 39.89 21.32
CA ASP A 151 -47.25 39.09 21.64
C ASP A 151 -48.46 39.52 20.84
N ARG A 152 -49.00 38.62 20.02
CA ARG A 152 -50.19 38.87 19.19
C ARG A 152 -51.34 37.95 19.60
N PRO A 153 -52.58 38.47 19.76
CA PRO A 153 -53.75 37.62 19.94
C PRO A 153 -54.12 36.92 18.63
N LEU A 154 -54.20 35.60 18.64
CA LEU A 154 -54.69 34.82 17.52
C LEU A 154 -56.18 34.53 17.67
N ARG A 155 -56.96 34.78 16.62
CA ARG A 155 -58.43 34.62 16.65
C ARG A 155 -58.82 33.15 16.95
N GLY A 156 -59.53 32.95 18.05
CA GLY A 156 -59.99 31.63 18.50
C GLY A 156 -59.11 30.92 19.52
N PHE A 157 -58.07 31.57 20.01
CA PHE A 157 -57.18 31.03 21.05
C PHE A 157 -57.21 31.95 22.28
N PRO A 158 -57.31 31.43 23.52
CA PRO A 158 -57.18 32.21 24.71
C PRO A 158 -55.71 32.56 24.96
N GLY A 159 -55.41 33.86 24.99
CA GLY A 159 -54.03 34.35 25.25
C GLY A 159 -53.39 35.03 24.08
N SER A 160 -52.15 35.47 24.29
CA SER A 160 -51.26 36.02 23.23
C SER A 160 -50.13 35.03 22.93
N PHE A 161 -49.69 34.97 21.65
CA PHE A 161 -48.61 34.17 21.18
C PHE A 161 -47.44 35.07 20.80
N GLU A 162 -46.22 34.71 21.20
CA GLU A 162 -45.03 35.36 20.69
C GLU A 162 -44.84 35.00 19.19
N VAL A 163 -45.02 35.99 18.34
CA VAL A 163 -44.94 35.82 16.88
C VAL A 163 -43.65 36.46 16.38
N ARG A 164 -42.97 35.77 15.49
CA ARG A 164 -41.72 36.26 14.90
C ARG A 164 -41.82 36.21 13.39
N ARG A 165 -41.18 37.19 12.72
CA ARG A 165 -41.05 37.21 11.27
C ARG A 165 -39.75 36.51 10.91
N VAL A 166 -39.77 35.60 9.97
CA VAL A 166 -38.55 35.03 9.34
C VAL A 166 -37.96 36.08 8.38
N VAL A 167 -36.71 36.48 8.64
CA VAL A 167 -35.99 37.46 7.80
C VAL A 167 -35.19 36.75 6.71
N CYS A 168 -34.49 35.71 7.06
CA CYS A 168 -33.80 34.80 6.14
C CYS A 168 -33.53 33.47 6.82
N ALA A 169 -33.47 32.42 6.02
CA ALA A 169 -32.92 31.15 6.43
C ALA A 169 -31.41 31.10 6.10
N GLN A 170 -30.72 32.24 6.24
CA GLN A 170 -29.26 32.22 6.14
C GLN A 170 -28.73 31.46 7.33
N ARG A 171 -27.77 30.56 7.01
CA ARG A 171 -26.94 29.95 8.03
C ARG A 171 -26.47 31.04 8.97
N PRO A 172 -26.57 30.89 10.28
CA PRO A 172 -25.80 31.76 11.16
C PRO A 172 -24.35 31.52 10.66
N THR A 173 -23.74 32.57 10.14
CA THR A 173 -22.29 32.74 10.29
C THR A 173 -22.09 32.94 11.80
N GLY A 174 -22.31 31.85 12.54
CA GLY A 174 -21.65 31.66 13.80
C GLY A 174 -20.18 31.85 13.39
N ARG A 175 -19.47 32.80 14.00
CA ARG A 175 -18.03 32.83 13.97
C ARG A 175 -17.60 31.39 13.92
N PRO A 176 -16.84 30.95 12.91
CA PRO A 176 -16.25 29.63 12.97
C PRO A 176 -15.52 29.66 14.30
N LEU A 177 -15.98 28.87 15.25
CA LEU A 177 -15.11 28.41 16.30
C LEU A 177 -14.00 27.75 15.52
N ASN A 178 -12.91 28.50 15.30
CA ASN A 178 -11.67 27.98 14.77
C ASN A 178 -11.12 27.06 15.86
N VAL A 179 -11.82 25.93 16.05
CA VAL A 179 -11.47 24.88 16.99
C VAL A 179 -10.44 23.99 16.27
N VAL A 180 -9.30 24.57 15.96
CA VAL A 180 -8.07 23.88 16.18
C VAL A 180 -7.89 23.97 17.69
N GLY A 181 -8.39 22.98 18.41
CA GLY A 181 -8.26 22.94 19.87
C GLY A 181 -6.80 23.10 20.25
N PRO A 182 -6.47 23.75 21.34
CA PRO A 182 -5.10 23.84 21.82
C PRO A 182 -4.55 22.41 22.01
N TYR A 183 -3.27 22.27 21.85
CA TYR A 183 -2.59 21.04 22.23
C TYR A 183 -2.61 20.97 23.76
N VAL A 184 -3.12 19.87 24.32
CA VAL A 184 -3.28 19.68 25.77
C VAL A 184 -2.73 18.31 26.13
N GLY A 185 -1.87 18.27 27.16
CA GLY A 185 -1.24 17.06 27.66
C GLY A 185 -0.20 16.48 26.70
N ARG A 186 0.19 15.24 26.98
CA ARG A 186 1.15 14.47 26.13
C ARG A 186 2.58 15.02 26.17
N GLU A 187 2.96 15.73 27.21
CA GLU A 187 4.32 16.27 27.36
C GLU A 187 5.36 15.15 27.43
N GLU A 188 5.04 14.01 28.09
CA GLU A 188 5.93 12.86 28.20
C GLU A 188 6.17 12.21 26.84
N GLU A 189 5.12 12.00 26.05
CA GLU A 189 5.21 11.42 24.71
C GLU A 189 5.92 12.35 23.73
N LEU A 190 5.71 13.67 23.84
CA LEU A 190 6.45 14.67 23.06
C LEU A 190 7.94 14.65 23.39
N GLU A 191 8.30 14.60 24.68
CA GLU A 191 9.69 14.49 25.12
C GLU A 191 10.37 13.19 24.61
N LEU A 192 9.63 12.07 24.52
CA LEU A 192 10.16 10.83 23.93
C LEU A 192 10.51 11.02 22.46
N LEU A 193 9.69 11.72 21.68
CA LEU A 193 9.93 12.03 20.27
C LEU A 193 11.14 12.95 20.13
N GLU A 194 11.23 14.01 20.93
CA GLU A 194 12.36 14.96 20.96
C GLU A 194 13.67 14.25 21.31
N ASN A 195 13.64 13.36 22.30
CA ASN A 195 14.80 12.58 22.71
C ASN A 195 15.23 11.58 21.61
N ALA A 196 14.30 10.96 20.88
CA ALA A 196 14.60 10.09 19.76
C ALA A 196 15.25 10.88 18.61
N PHE A 197 14.73 12.07 18.30
CA PHE A 197 15.29 12.96 17.29
C PHE A 197 16.69 13.44 17.69
N ALA A 198 16.87 13.87 18.94
CA ALA A 198 18.18 14.28 19.44
C ALA A 198 19.23 13.15 19.38
N ARG A 199 18.82 11.90 19.60
CA ARG A 199 19.70 10.73 19.40
C ARG A 199 20.04 10.53 17.93
N ALA A 200 19.05 10.60 17.01
CA ALA A 200 19.30 10.48 15.58
C ALA A 200 20.34 11.51 15.10
N VAL A 201 20.19 12.75 15.54
CA VAL A 201 21.11 13.84 15.19
C VAL A 201 22.50 13.65 15.80
N ARG A 202 22.59 13.31 17.10
CA ARG A 202 23.87 13.15 17.81
C ARG A 202 24.65 11.95 17.32
N ASP A 203 23.98 10.80 17.17
CA ASP A 203 24.62 9.53 16.85
C ASP A 203 24.75 9.34 15.33
N ARG A 204 24.16 10.24 14.52
CA ARG A 204 24.06 10.20 13.05
C ARG A 204 23.56 8.83 12.56
N ARG A 205 22.48 8.35 13.13
CA ARG A 205 21.91 7.03 12.83
C ARG A 205 20.40 7.08 12.85
N ALA A 206 19.76 6.29 11.99
CA ALA A 206 18.31 6.20 11.99
C ALA A 206 17.75 5.76 13.35
N GLN A 207 16.65 6.39 13.75
CA GLN A 207 15.81 5.98 14.87
C GLN A 207 14.39 5.75 14.36
N LEU A 208 13.74 4.67 14.83
CA LEU A 208 12.35 4.37 14.52
C LEU A 208 11.48 4.65 15.75
N VAL A 209 10.46 5.45 15.60
CA VAL A 209 9.43 5.66 16.63
C VAL A 209 8.08 5.25 16.06
N THR A 210 7.36 4.37 16.73
CA THR A 210 5.99 4.00 16.36
C THR A 210 5.03 4.45 17.43
N ILE A 211 4.06 5.28 17.03
CA ILE A 211 2.99 5.78 17.91
C ILE A 211 1.75 4.93 17.67
N PHE A 212 1.42 4.12 18.67
CA PHE A 212 0.21 3.29 18.69
C PHE A 212 -0.95 4.02 19.38
N GLY A 213 -2.17 3.62 19.10
CA GLY A 213 -3.35 4.06 19.80
C GLY A 213 -4.63 3.96 18.97
N GLU A 214 -5.77 4.05 19.67
CA GLU A 214 -7.10 3.96 19.09
C GLU A 214 -7.45 5.12 18.15
N PRO A 215 -8.46 4.98 17.28
CA PRO A 215 -8.95 6.07 16.45
C PRO A 215 -9.41 7.28 17.30
N GLY A 216 -8.96 8.48 16.92
CA GLY A 216 -9.36 9.72 17.60
C GLY A 216 -8.54 10.08 18.85
N ILE A 217 -7.61 9.22 19.29
CA ILE A 217 -6.84 9.40 20.53
C ILE A 217 -5.78 10.51 20.48
N GLY A 218 -5.47 11.02 19.26
CA GLY A 218 -4.58 12.15 19.10
C GLY A 218 -3.22 11.85 18.45
N LYS A 219 -2.97 10.65 17.90
CA LYS A 219 -1.69 10.27 17.23
C LYS A 219 -1.19 11.30 16.23
N SER A 220 -2.03 11.63 15.24
CA SER A 220 -1.65 12.62 14.19
C SER A 220 -1.53 14.05 14.76
N ARG A 221 -2.12 14.37 15.90
CA ARG A 221 -1.96 15.66 16.55
C ARG A 221 -0.61 15.75 17.25
N LEU A 222 -0.22 14.72 18.00
CA LEU A 222 1.08 14.61 18.64
C LEU A 222 2.21 14.70 17.60
N ALA A 223 2.12 13.93 16.50
CA ALA A 223 3.14 13.97 15.45
C ALA A 223 3.24 15.36 14.81
N ARG A 224 2.12 16.03 14.50
CA ARG A 224 2.12 17.38 13.93
C ARG A 224 2.69 18.42 14.89
N GLU A 225 2.40 18.32 16.17
CA GLU A 225 2.96 19.24 17.19
C GLU A 225 4.49 19.08 17.27
N PHE A 226 4.96 17.83 17.31
CA PHE A 226 6.37 17.52 17.25
C PHE A 226 7.04 18.09 15.98
N PHE A 227 6.44 17.83 14.78
CA PHE A 227 7.00 18.33 13.51
C PHE A 227 7.05 19.86 13.45
N ALA A 228 6.04 20.53 14.00
CA ALA A 228 5.99 22.01 14.04
C ALA A 228 7.05 22.63 14.95
N GLY A 229 7.52 21.89 15.96
CA GLY A 229 8.58 22.32 16.87
C GLY A 229 10.01 22.16 16.31
N LEU A 230 10.17 21.46 15.16
CA LEU A 230 11.49 21.20 14.59
C LEU A 230 12.00 22.38 13.76
N GLU A 231 13.16 22.92 14.14
CA GLU A 231 13.85 23.95 13.38
C GLU A 231 14.94 23.32 12.48
N ARG A 232 15.12 23.85 11.26
CA ARG A 232 16.18 23.44 10.32
C ARG A 232 16.19 21.92 10.07
N THR A 233 15.01 21.35 9.85
CA THR A 233 14.81 19.92 9.65
C THR A 233 13.91 19.71 8.44
N SER A 234 14.25 18.78 7.55
CA SER A 234 13.35 18.33 6.49
C SER A 234 12.33 17.36 7.06
N VAL A 235 11.04 17.65 6.90
CA VAL A 235 9.96 16.76 7.32
C VAL A 235 9.17 16.33 6.08
N LEU A 236 9.18 15.05 5.79
CA LEU A 236 8.43 14.45 4.69
C LEU A 236 7.42 13.46 5.27
N THR A 237 6.18 13.54 4.83
CA THR A 237 5.12 12.65 5.31
C THR A 237 4.43 11.96 4.17
N GLY A 238 4.09 10.69 4.37
CA GLY A 238 3.32 9.90 3.43
C GLY A 238 2.34 8.99 4.17
N ARG A 239 1.25 8.61 3.49
CA ARG A 239 0.16 7.91 4.13
C ARG A 239 -0.22 6.62 3.44
N SER A 240 -0.45 5.56 4.25
CA SER A 240 -1.08 4.33 3.79
C SER A 240 -2.60 4.51 3.69
N LEU A 241 -3.21 3.91 2.67
CA LEU A 241 -4.65 3.96 2.45
C LEU A 241 -5.31 2.63 2.84
N PRO A 242 -6.54 2.65 3.38
CA PRO A 242 -7.27 1.42 3.70
C PRO A 242 -7.65 0.56 2.49
N PHE A 243 -7.49 1.10 1.28
CA PHE A 243 -7.80 0.44 0.00
C PHE A 243 -6.59 0.37 -0.92
N GLY A 244 -5.37 0.40 -0.36
CA GLY A 244 -4.12 0.49 -1.12
C GLY A 244 -3.54 -0.86 -1.53
N GLU A 245 -4.32 -1.92 -1.61
CA GLU A 245 -3.82 -3.20 -2.11
C GLU A 245 -3.24 -3.01 -3.53
N GLY A 246 -1.91 -3.17 -3.65
CA GLY A 246 -1.16 -2.92 -4.88
C GLY A 246 -0.44 -1.57 -4.98
N LEU A 247 -0.66 -0.64 -4.05
CA LEU A 247 0.11 0.61 -3.93
C LEU A 247 1.14 0.52 -2.80
N ALA A 248 1.93 -0.55 -2.81
CA ALA A 248 2.83 -0.93 -1.72
C ALA A 248 3.73 0.23 -1.23
N TYR A 249 4.23 1.08 -2.14
CA TYR A 249 5.15 2.16 -1.81
C TYR A 249 4.51 3.56 -1.84
N ARG A 250 3.18 3.68 -1.83
CA ARG A 250 2.50 4.97 -1.93
C ARG A 250 2.99 6.02 -0.92
N PRO A 251 3.19 5.73 0.38
CA PRO A 251 3.74 6.73 1.30
C PRO A 251 5.12 7.22 0.90
N LEU A 252 5.98 6.34 0.39
CA LEU A 252 7.27 6.71 -0.17
C LEU A 252 7.10 7.60 -1.41
N ALA A 253 6.18 7.24 -2.31
CA ALA A 253 5.87 8.03 -3.50
C ALA A 253 5.46 9.46 -3.15
N GLU A 254 4.56 9.64 -2.18
CA GLU A 254 4.13 10.97 -1.70
C GLU A 254 5.32 11.79 -1.15
N MET A 255 6.23 11.16 -0.40
CA MET A 255 7.43 11.82 0.12
C MET A 255 8.41 12.21 -0.99
N VAL A 256 8.65 11.31 -1.94
CA VAL A 256 9.56 11.52 -3.08
C VAL A 256 9.03 12.62 -3.99
N GLN A 257 7.74 12.59 -4.34
CA GLN A 257 7.10 13.63 -5.14
C GLN A 257 7.16 15.00 -4.46
N ALA A 258 6.90 15.06 -3.15
CA ALA A 258 7.00 16.28 -2.38
C ALA A 258 8.43 16.84 -2.34
N ALA A 259 9.44 15.99 -2.14
CA ALA A 259 10.83 16.38 -2.10
C ALA A 259 11.36 16.85 -3.46
N ALA A 260 10.93 16.20 -4.55
CA ALA A 260 11.30 16.57 -5.92
C ALA A 260 10.48 17.72 -6.50
N GLY A 261 9.44 18.20 -5.80
CA GLY A 261 8.55 19.26 -6.30
C GLY A 261 7.74 18.85 -7.53
N ILE A 262 7.41 17.56 -7.62
CA ILE A 262 6.60 17.00 -8.70
C ILE A 262 5.14 17.40 -8.48
N SER A 263 4.53 17.98 -9.52
CA SER A 263 3.11 18.35 -9.54
C SER A 263 2.28 17.28 -10.27
N PRO A 264 1.02 17.06 -9.88
CA PRO A 264 0.10 16.20 -10.64
C PRO A 264 -0.16 16.66 -12.09
N ASP A 265 0.16 17.91 -12.40
CA ASP A 265 0.01 18.49 -13.74
C ASP A 265 1.28 18.33 -14.60
N ASP A 266 2.38 17.81 -14.05
CA ASP A 266 3.61 17.54 -14.78
C ASP A 266 3.39 16.35 -15.73
N SER A 267 3.95 16.43 -16.94
CA SER A 267 4.03 15.25 -17.80
C SER A 267 4.95 14.19 -17.19
N PRO A 268 4.82 12.91 -17.56
CA PRO A 268 5.73 11.86 -17.06
C PRO A 268 7.21 12.18 -17.26
N GLU A 269 7.55 12.81 -18.39
CA GLU A 269 8.91 13.23 -18.71
C GLU A 269 9.37 14.36 -17.78
N GLU A 270 8.53 15.39 -17.53
CA GLU A 270 8.85 16.49 -16.60
C GLU A 270 8.96 16.01 -15.16
N ALA A 271 8.07 15.11 -14.74
CA ALA A 271 8.10 14.50 -13.41
C ALA A 271 9.39 13.70 -13.20
N PHE A 272 9.82 12.94 -14.21
CA PHE A 272 11.04 12.15 -14.16
C PHE A 272 12.31 13.02 -14.16
N GLU A 273 12.35 14.09 -14.95
CA GLU A 273 13.49 15.05 -14.91
C GLU A 273 13.62 15.71 -13.52
N LYS A 274 12.51 16.13 -12.90
CA LYS A 274 12.53 16.68 -11.54
C LYS A 274 13.03 15.64 -10.54
N LEU A 275 12.64 14.38 -10.71
CA LEU A 275 13.10 13.27 -9.87
C LEU A 275 14.60 13.03 -10.02
N ARG A 276 15.13 13.05 -11.25
CA ARG A 276 16.57 12.93 -11.52
C ARG A 276 17.39 14.05 -10.89
N GLU A 277 16.88 15.27 -10.93
CA GLU A 277 17.54 16.42 -10.28
C GLU A 277 17.55 16.31 -8.74
N ALA A 278 16.54 15.64 -8.17
CA ALA A 278 16.41 15.46 -6.73
C ALA A 278 17.14 14.22 -6.17
N CYS A 279 17.66 13.35 -7.04
CA CYS A 279 18.32 12.10 -6.66
C CYS A 279 19.85 12.18 -6.79
N SER A 280 20.55 11.35 -6.02
CA SER A 280 22.02 11.26 -6.03
C SER A 280 22.59 10.61 -7.30
N SER A 281 21.78 9.81 -8.01
CA SER A 281 22.17 9.15 -9.25
C SER A 281 20.96 8.79 -10.10
N ASP A 282 21.19 8.53 -11.41
CA ASP A 282 20.14 8.07 -12.33
C ASP A 282 19.53 6.74 -11.88
N ALA A 283 20.33 5.82 -11.33
CA ALA A 283 19.85 4.53 -10.83
C ALA A 283 18.86 4.68 -9.66
N VAL A 284 19.12 5.62 -8.73
CA VAL A 284 18.21 5.94 -7.63
C VAL A 284 16.93 6.57 -8.18
N ALA A 285 17.04 7.47 -9.17
CA ALA A 285 15.89 8.09 -9.81
C ALA A 285 15.00 7.09 -10.56
N ASP A 286 15.58 6.14 -11.29
CA ASP A 286 14.87 5.08 -12.00
C ASP A 286 14.05 4.21 -11.02
N LEU A 287 14.68 3.76 -9.93
CA LEU A 287 14.04 2.90 -8.94
C LEU A 287 12.95 3.63 -8.13
N LEU A 288 13.19 4.88 -7.76
CA LEU A 288 12.18 5.71 -7.10
C LEU A 288 11.07 6.13 -8.06
N GLY A 289 11.38 6.32 -9.34
CA GLY A 289 10.41 6.55 -10.42
C GLY A 289 9.43 5.38 -10.56
N LEU A 290 9.95 4.16 -10.50
CA LEU A 290 9.13 2.94 -10.47
C LEU A 290 8.28 2.84 -9.20
N ALA A 291 8.88 3.12 -8.02
CA ALA A 291 8.17 3.07 -6.75
C ALA A 291 7.06 4.14 -6.65
N SER A 292 7.28 5.32 -7.27
CA SER A 292 6.34 6.44 -7.27
C SER A 292 5.32 6.41 -8.40
N GLY A 293 5.43 5.48 -9.34
CA GLY A 293 4.55 5.39 -10.51
C GLY A 293 4.82 6.45 -11.57
N VAL A 294 5.93 7.18 -11.51
CA VAL A 294 6.38 8.13 -12.53
C VAL A 294 6.90 7.40 -13.77
N LEU A 295 7.45 6.21 -13.58
CA LEU A 295 7.88 5.34 -14.66
C LEU A 295 6.99 4.10 -14.74
N ASP A 296 6.57 3.74 -15.95
CA ASP A 296 5.94 2.47 -16.26
C ASP A 296 6.96 1.33 -16.29
N THR A 297 6.49 0.13 -16.00
CA THR A 297 7.27 -1.09 -15.77
C THR A 297 8.45 -1.30 -16.71
N VAL A 298 9.61 -1.54 -16.15
CA VAL A 298 10.74 -2.19 -16.81
C VAL A 298 10.75 -3.66 -16.36
N SER A 299 10.52 -4.60 -17.27
CA SER A 299 10.42 -6.04 -16.95
C SER A 299 11.74 -6.62 -16.43
N GLY A 300 11.66 -7.40 -15.33
CA GLY A 300 12.70 -8.33 -14.89
C GLY A 300 13.44 -7.95 -13.60
N GLY A 301 13.47 -8.84 -12.63
CA GLY A 301 14.35 -8.86 -11.47
C GLY A 301 13.69 -8.59 -10.12
N ARG A 302 14.34 -8.98 -9.03
CA ARG A 302 13.97 -8.79 -7.62
C ARG A 302 14.10 -7.31 -7.21
N ARG A 303 13.04 -6.50 -7.39
CA ARG A 303 13.11 -5.04 -7.29
C ARG A 303 12.73 -4.43 -5.94
N GLY A 304 12.01 -5.14 -5.09
CA GLY A 304 11.58 -4.60 -3.80
C GLY A 304 12.74 -4.16 -2.91
N GLN A 305 13.85 -4.85 -2.99
CA GLN A 305 15.07 -4.54 -2.23
C GLN A 305 15.93 -3.48 -2.91
N GLU A 306 15.94 -3.44 -4.24
CA GLU A 306 16.55 -2.34 -4.99
C GLU A 306 15.82 -1.01 -4.69
N ILE A 307 14.50 -1.03 -4.56
CA ILE A 307 13.72 0.14 -4.12
C ILE A 307 14.07 0.54 -2.68
N ALA A 308 14.26 -0.43 -1.77
CA ALA A 308 14.64 -0.16 -0.40
C ALA A 308 16.04 0.48 -0.31
N TRP A 309 16.98 -0.01 -1.12
CA TRP A 309 18.30 0.61 -1.26
C TRP A 309 18.21 2.03 -1.85
N ALA A 310 17.45 2.22 -2.92
CA ALA A 310 17.29 3.54 -3.54
C ALA A 310 16.66 4.56 -2.57
N ALA A 311 15.68 4.12 -1.78
CA ALA A 311 15.07 4.95 -0.74
C ALA A 311 16.05 5.28 0.40
N GLN A 312 16.94 4.34 0.76
CA GLN A 312 18.01 4.57 1.72
C GLN A 312 18.99 5.63 1.20
N GLU A 313 19.55 5.48 -0.01
CA GLU A 313 20.47 6.42 -0.63
C GLU A 313 19.84 7.81 -0.75
N TRP A 314 18.60 7.89 -1.18
CA TRP A 314 17.84 9.13 -1.26
C TRP A 314 17.66 9.79 0.12
N ALA A 315 17.29 9.03 1.14
CA ALA A 315 17.12 9.55 2.50
C ALA A 315 18.45 10.04 3.09
N VAL A 316 19.54 9.32 2.86
CA VAL A 316 20.91 9.72 3.29
C VAL A 316 21.31 11.03 2.59
N SER A 317 21.13 11.13 1.27
CA SER A 317 21.43 12.34 0.49
C SER A 317 20.66 13.56 0.99
N LEU A 318 19.36 13.43 1.29
CA LEU A 318 18.57 14.52 1.89
C LEU A 318 19.06 14.92 3.29
N ALA A 319 19.48 13.92 4.08
CA ALA A 319 19.96 14.13 5.43
C ALA A 319 21.37 14.74 5.52
N GLU A 320 22.11 14.81 4.40
CA GLU A 320 23.39 15.54 4.35
C GLU A 320 23.25 17.06 4.55
N ALA A 321 22.16 17.64 4.00
CA ALA A 321 21.93 19.08 4.06
C ALA A 321 21.38 19.52 5.43
N GLN A 322 20.45 18.74 5.99
CA GLN A 322 19.83 18.98 7.30
C GLN A 322 19.17 17.69 7.81
N PRO A 323 18.97 17.54 9.14
CA PRO A 323 18.31 16.36 9.68
C PRO A 323 16.98 16.07 8.99
N LEU A 324 16.67 14.78 8.78
CA LEU A 324 15.50 14.33 8.05
C LEU A 324 14.52 13.62 9.00
N VAL A 325 13.24 13.93 8.86
CA VAL A 325 12.15 13.20 9.49
C VAL A 325 11.24 12.61 8.42
N LEU A 326 11.06 11.30 8.44
CA LEU A 326 10.14 10.56 7.59
C LEU A 326 8.91 10.14 8.39
N GLY A 327 7.76 10.73 8.12
CA GLY A 327 6.50 10.45 8.80
C GLY A 327 5.61 9.52 8.00
N PHE A 328 5.39 8.30 8.47
CA PHE A 328 4.49 7.32 7.86
C PHE A 328 3.17 7.27 8.63
N GLU A 329 2.09 7.78 8.01
CA GLU A 329 0.77 7.77 8.62
C GLU A 329 -0.01 6.51 8.28
N ASP A 330 -0.78 6.01 9.26
CA ASP A 330 -1.71 4.89 9.14
C ASP A 330 -1.05 3.57 8.65
N VAL A 331 0.19 3.28 9.12
CA VAL A 331 0.97 2.11 8.68
C VAL A 331 0.34 0.75 8.99
N HIS A 332 -0.71 0.69 9.81
CA HIS A 332 -1.51 -0.52 10.02
C HIS A 332 -2.28 -0.96 8.76
N TRP A 333 -2.37 -0.10 7.74
CA TRP A 333 -2.88 -0.42 6.41
C TRP A 333 -1.77 -0.63 5.37
N ALA A 334 -0.50 -0.51 5.82
CA ALA A 334 0.63 -0.71 4.93
C ALA A 334 0.78 -2.18 4.54
N GLU A 335 1.23 -2.40 3.31
CA GLU A 335 1.62 -3.72 2.85
C GLU A 335 3.02 -4.10 3.33
N ASP A 336 3.30 -5.41 3.35
CA ASP A 336 4.60 -5.92 3.78
C ASP A 336 5.81 -5.24 3.12
N PRO A 337 5.83 -4.93 1.79
CA PRO A 337 6.98 -4.26 1.18
C PRO A 337 7.29 -2.88 1.78
N LEU A 338 6.26 -2.11 2.17
CA LEU A 338 6.48 -0.83 2.84
C LEU A 338 6.95 -1.03 4.28
N LEU A 339 6.39 -2.00 4.99
CA LEU A 339 6.81 -2.34 6.34
C LEU A 339 8.27 -2.83 6.34
N ASP A 340 8.64 -3.68 5.38
CA ASP A 340 10.01 -4.13 5.18
C ASP A 340 10.96 -2.97 4.84
N LEU A 341 10.51 -2.02 4.00
CA LEU A 341 11.24 -0.80 3.68
C LEU A 341 11.50 0.05 4.92
N VAL A 342 10.48 0.31 5.75
CA VAL A 342 10.62 1.11 6.98
C VAL A 342 11.63 0.46 7.92
N GLU A 343 11.55 -0.86 8.07
CA GLU A 343 12.48 -1.63 8.89
C GLU A 343 13.90 -1.62 8.31
N HIS A 344 14.04 -1.73 6.98
CA HIS A 344 15.31 -1.61 6.27
C HIS A 344 15.97 -0.25 6.52
N LEU A 345 15.23 0.85 6.33
CA LEU A 345 15.74 2.21 6.58
C LEU A 345 16.20 2.38 8.04
N ALA A 346 15.43 1.87 9.00
CA ALA A 346 15.77 1.95 10.42
C ALA A 346 17.05 1.18 10.79
N ASP A 347 17.28 0.03 10.14
CA ASP A 347 18.42 -0.86 10.41
C ASP A 347 19.68 -0.47 9.64
N ARG A 348 19.54 0.05 8.42
CA ARG A 348 20.65 0.24 7.47
C ARG A 348 21.18 1.67 7.37
N ILE A 349 20.41 2.69 7.75
CA ILE A 349 20.93 4.06 7.74
C ILE A 349 21.87 4.25 8.94
N ASP A 350 23.16 4.15 8.64
CA ASP A 350 24.27 4.52 9.51
C ASP A 350 24.94 5.77 8.92
N ASP A 351 25.39 6.68 9.75
CA ASP A 351 26.07 7.94 9.39
C ASP A 351 25.17 9.04 8.78
N ALA A 352 23.84 8.98 8.99
CA ALA A 352 22.92 10.07 8.62
C ALA A 352 21.90 10.35 9.73
N PRO A 353 21.53 11.62 10.01
CA PRO A 353 20.58 11.99 11.05
C PRO A 353 19.14 11.84 10.56
N VAL A 354 18.58 10.64 10.64
CA VAL A 354 17.22 10.32 10.18
C VAL A 354 16.35 9.86 11.33
N LEU A 355 15.16 10.46 11.49
CA LEU A 355 14.12 9.95 12.37
C LEU A 355 12.94 9.44 11.53
N ILE A 356 12.51 8.22 11.79
CA ILE A 356 11.35 7.61 11.18
C ILE A 356 10.23 7.57 12.21
N VAL A 357 9.09 8.19 11.91
CA VAL A 357 7.90 8.23 12.77
C VAL A 357 6.75 7.53 12.10
N CYS A 358 6.26 6.45 12.70
CA CYS A 358 5.14 5.67 12.22
C CYS A 358 3.91 5.87 13.10
N LEU A 359 2.75 6.13 12.50
CA LEU A 359 1.46 6.19 13.20
C LEU A 359 0.68 4.91 12.89
N ALA A 360 0.35 4.16 13.93
CA ALA A 360 -0.31 2.86 13.79
C ALA A 360 -1.50 2.72 14.75
N ARG A 361 -2.37 1.75 14.43
CA ARG A 361 -3.30 1.16 15.40
C ARG A 361 -2.69 -0.14 15.96
N PRO A 362 -3.22 -0.64 17.10
CA PRO A 362 -2.76 -1.90 17.70
C PRO A 362 -2.82 -3.10 16.74
N GLU A 363 -3.74 -3.10 15.75
CA GLU A 363 -3.92 -4.15 14.75
C GLU A 363 -2.64 -4.43 13.93
N LEU A 364 -1.73 -3.46 13.83
CA LEU A 364 -0.43 -3.69 13.20
C LEU A 364 0.36 -4.80 13.88
N LEU A 365 0.30 -4.88 15.23
CA LEU A 365 0.99 -5.91 16.00
C LEU A 365 0.33 -7.29 15.87
N GLU A 366 -0.97 -7.35 15.56
CA GLU A 366 -1.67 -8.60 15.23
C GLU A 366 -1.21 -9.12 13.85
N ALA A 367 -1.12 -8.22 12.87
CA ALA A 367 -0.67 -8.55 11.51
C ALA A 367 0.84 -8.83 11.46
N ARG A 368 1.65 -8.13 12.26
CA ARG A 368 3.12 -8.23 12.29
C ARG A 368 3.64 -8.21 13.74
N PRO A 369 3.58 -9.34 14.46
CA PRO A 369 3.99 -9.41 15.87
C PRO A 369 5.45 -9.03 16.15
N GLY A 370 6.31 -9.11 15.14
CA GLY A 370 7.72 -8.73 15.20
C GLY A 370 8.02 -7.24 14.98
N TRP A 371 7.02 -6.41 14.70
CA TRP A 371 7.22 -4.99 14.38
C TRP A 371 7.97 -4.23 15.47
N GLY A 372 9.12 -3.64 15.12
CA GLY A 372 9.98 -2.89 16.06
C GLY A 372 10.61 -3.73 17.17
N GLY A 373 10.27 -5.02 17.31
CA GLY A 373 10.74 -5.91 18.37
C GLY A 373 12.20 -6.33 18.19
N GLY A 374 12.96 -6.31 19.29
CA GLY A 374 14.36 -6.77 19.30
C GLY A 374 15.38 -5.78 18.71
N ARG A 375 14.94 -4.64 18.20
CA ARG A 375 15.80 -3.61 17.62
C ARG A 375 16.27 -2.61 18.67
N ARG A 376 17.57 -2.32 18.68
CA ARG A 376 18.17 -1.37 19.64
C ARG A 376 17.77 0.10 19.40
N ARG A 377 17.17 0.39 18.24
CA ARG A 377 16.87 1.75 17.74
C ARG A 377 15.38 1.98 17.50
N SER A 378 14.52 1.16 18.09
CA SER A 378 13.07 1.29 17.96
C SER A 378 12.45 1.65 19.30
N ILE A 379 11.51 2.61 19.26
CA ILE A 379 10.72 3.07 20.41
C ILE A 379 9.26 2.91 20.03
N ALA A 380 8.47 2.30 20.92
CA ALA A 380 7.02 2.25 20.81
C ALA A 380 6.42 3.21 21.84
N ILE A 381 5.52 4.07 21.40
CA ILE A 381 4.73 4.98 22.23
C ILE A 381 3.28 4.52 22.14
N ASP A 382 2.68 4.13 23.24
CA ASP A 382 1.26 3.74 23.29
C ASP A 382 0.41 4.87 23.87
N LEU A 383 -0.46 5.47 23.04
CA LEU A 383 -1.33 6.56 23.45
C LEU A 383 -2.64 6.04 24.03
N GLY A 384 -2.77 6.10 25.34
CA GLY A 384 -4.03 5.90 26.04
C GLY A 384 -4.96 7.12 25.98
N PRO A 385 -6.16 7.07 26.59
CA PRO A 385 -7.03 8.23 26.81
C PRO A 385 -6.33 9.35 27.59
N LEU A 386 -6.75 10.60 27.39
CA LEU A 386 -6.29 11.72 28.22
C LEU A 386 -6.76 11.51 29.68
N PRO A 387 -5.90 11.77 30.66
CA PRO A 387 -6.31 11.85 32.05
C PRO A 387 -7.47 12.84 32.26
N GLU A 388 -8.28 12.64 33.30
CA GLU A 388 -9.42 13.50 33.57
C GLU A 388 -9.04 14.97 33.68
N SER A 389 -7.92 15.28 34.38
CA SER A 389 -7.38 16.63 34.51
C SER A 389 -7.01 17.29 33.17
N GLU A 390 -6.43 16.56 32.24
CA GLU A 390 -6.11 17.05 30.90
C GLU A 390 -7.36 17.16 30.03
N THR A 391 -8.31 16.24 30.18
CA THR A 391 -9.61 16.31 29.52
C THR A 391 -10.38 17.56 29.96
N GLU A 392 -10.35 17.92 31.26
CA GLU A 392 -10.95 19.17 31.77
C GLU A 392 -10.31 20.41 31.14
N VAL A 393 -8.96 20.45 31.05
CA VAL A 393 -8.25 21.55 30.40
C VAL A 393 -8.64 21.65 28.92
N LEU A 394 -8.79 20.52 28.22
CA LEU A 394 -9.24 20.49 26.83
C LEU A 394 -10.66 21.03 26.71
N VAL A 395 -11.58 20.62 27.59
CA VAL A 395 -12.95 21.12 27.63
C VAL A 395 -12.98 22.63 27.84
N ASP A 396 -12.25 23.14 28.85
CA ASP A 396 -12.17 24.57 29.15
C ASP A 396 -11.60 25.40 27.99
N ALA A 397 -10.58 24.88 27.36
CA ALA A 397 -9.97 25.53 26.20
C ALA A 397 -10.89 25.55 24.96
N LEU A 398 -11.70 24.53 24.77
CA LEU A 398 -12.68 24.44 23.67
C LEU A 398 -13.95 25.26 23.94
N THR A 399 -14.25 25.56 25.22
CA THR A 399 -15.44 26.30 25.64
C THR A 399 -15.14 27.71 26.15
N ALA A 400 -13.93 28.24 25.84
CA ALA A 400 -13.41 29.52 26.37
C ALA A 400 -14.40 30.72 26.33
N ASP A 401 -15.40 30.69 25.44
CA ASP A 401 -16.42 31.73 25.27
C ASP A 401 -17.82 31.30 25.76
N ALA A 402 -18.01 30.07 26.31
CA ALA A 402 -19.30 29.58 26.75
C ALA A 402 -19.21 28.78 28.07
N VAL A 403 -20.01 29.17 29.06
CA VAL A 403 -20.09 28.42 30.32
C VAL A 403 -21.01 27.22 30.12
N LEU A 404 -20.44 26.01 30.17
CA LEU A 404 -21.24 24.77 30.19
C LEU A 404 -21.86 24.57 31.57
N PRO A 405 -23.17 24.18 31.66
CA PRO A 405 -23.75 23.76 32.91
C PRO A 405 -23.00 22.57 33.55
N ASP A 406 -22.87 22.54 34.87
CA ASP A 406 -22.11 21.55 35.62
C ASP A 406 -22.52 20.09 35.34
N ASP A 407 -23.83 19.86 35.14
CA ASP A 407 -24.38 18.56 34.79
C ASP A 407 -23.99 18.10 33.38
N VAL A 408 -23.98 19.03 32.42
CA VAL A 408 -23.56 18.78 31.03
C VAL A 408 -22.04 18.50 31.00
N ARG A 409 -21.25 19.32 31.72
CA ARG A 409 -19.81 19.14 31.85
C ARG A 409 -19.44 17.75 32.42
N ARG A 410 -20.11 17.36 33.53
CA ARG A 410 -19.92 16.05 34.14
C ARG A 410 -20.27 14.91 33.16
N SER A 411 -21.42 15.00 32.52
CA SER A 411 -21.87 14.01 31.54
C SER A 411 -20.94 13.92 30.34
N LEU A 412 -20.32 15.03 29.93
CA LEU A 412 -19.30 15.07 28.84
C LEU A 412 -18.05 14.30 29.27
N LEU A 413 -17.50 14.61 30.45
CA LEU A 413 -16.30 13.94 30.97
C LEU A 413 -16.52 12.42 31.13
N GLU A 414 -17.63 12.02 31.72
CA GLU A 414 -17.98 10.61 31.93
C GLU A 414 -18.12 9.83 30.59
N LYS A 415 -18.79 10.44 29.59
CA LYS A 415 -19.10 9.73 28.33
C LYS A 415 -17.97 9.73 27.30
N THR A 416 -17.10 10.73 27.32
CA THR A 416 -16.00 10.82 26.36
C THR A 416 -14.79 9.97 26.76
N GLU A 417 -14.76 9.50 28.02
CA GLU A 417 -13.70 8.63 28.56
C GLU A 417 -12.28 9.12 28.21
N GLY A 418 -12.07 10.43 28.13
CA GLY A 418 -10.79 11.04 27.79
C GLY A 418 -10.37 10.91 26.31
N ASN A 419 -11.27 10.52 25.40
CA ASN A 419 -10.95 10.52 23.96
C ASN A 419 -11.09 11.94 23.40
N PRO A 420 -9.98 12.58 22.93
CA PRO A 420 -9.99 13.98 22.49
C PRO A 420 -10.98 14.25 21.36
N LEU A 421 -11.10 13.32 20.40
CA LEU A 421 -12.04 13.47 19.28
C LEU A 421 -13.49 13.49 19.79
N PHE A 422 -13.82 12.63 20.76
CA PHE A 422 -15.17 12.59 21.32
C PHE A 422 -15.49 13.87 22.09
N VAL A 423 -14.50 14.40 22.82
CA VAL A 423 -14.62 15.70 23.50
C VAL A 423 -14.88 16.82 22.48
N GLU A 424 -14.02 16.95 21.46
CA GLU A 424 -14.16 17.98 20.42
C GLU A 424 -15.51 17.90 19.69
N GLU A 425 -15.91 16.71 19.26
CA GLU A 425 -17.15 16.51 18.51
C GLU A 425 -18.38 16.76 19.38
N THR A 426 -18.32 16.40 20.67
CA THR A 426 -19.41 16.68 21.64
C THR A 426 -19.57 18.17 21.88
N ILE A 427 -18.46 18.89 22.10
CA ILE A 427 -18.50 20.35 22.31
C ILE A 427 -19.01 21.06 21.05
N ARG A 428 -18.61 20.62 19.84
CA ARG A 428 -19.16 21.15 18.59
C ARG A 428 -20.67 20.94 18.49
N MET A 429 -21.13 19.72 18.79
CA MET A 429 -22.57 19.44 18.82
C MET A 429 -23.30 20.37 19.80
N LEU A 430 -22.70 20.61 20.96
CA LEU A 430 -23.27 21.55 21.98
C LEU A 430 -23.26 22.99 21.46
N ALA A 431 -22.19 23.43 20.77
CA ALA A 431 -22.10 24.78 20.23
C ALA A 431 -23.05 25.01 19.03
N GLU A 432 -23.39 24.00 18.27
CA GLU A 432 -24.37 24.04 17.19
C GLU A 432 -25.81 24.12 17.69
N ARG A 433 -26.06 23.92 19.00
CA ARG A 433 -27.40 23.97 19.66
C ARG A 433 -27.65 25.32 20.33
N ARG A 434 -28.92 25.75 20.34
CA ARG A 434 -29.37 26.95 21.04
C ARG A 434 -29.69 26.64 22.50
N GLU A 435 -29.62 27.67 23.38
CA GLU A 435 -29.97 27.57 24.80
C GLU A 435 -31.43 27.13 24.99
N GLY A 436 -31.66 26.21 25.91
CA GLY A 436 -32.98 25.81 26.38
C GLY A 436 -33.45 24.37 26.07
N VAL A 437 -32.66 23.57 25.34
CA VAL A 437 -32.99 22.16 25.03
C VAL A 437 -32.19 21.20 25.92
N SER A 438 -32.92 20.28 26.62
CA SER A 438 -32.27 19.20 27.38
C SER A 438 -31.30 18.41 26.48
N VAL A 439 -30.02 18.46 26.83
CA VAL A 439 -28.95 17.84 26.03
C VAL A 439 -28.72 16.41 26.47
N ARG A 440 -29.06 15.45 25.62
CA ARG A 440 -28.63 14.08 25.80
C ARG A 440 -27.38 13.87 24.93
N ILE A 441 -26.21 13.73 25.54
CA ILE A 441 -24.98 13.37 24.85
C ILE A 441 -25.10 11.89 24.42
N PRO A 442 -24.92 11.57 23.15
CA PRO A 442 -24.88 10.17 22.66
C PRO A 442 -23.84 9.35 23.42
N ASP A 443 -24.10 8.06 23.55
CA ASP A 443 -23.21 7.15 24.30
C ASP A 443 -21.96 6.75 23.52
N THR A 444 -21.90 7.06 22.22
CA THR A 444 -20.75 6.73 21.34
C THR A 444 -20.41 7.87 20.36
N VAL A 445 -19.15 7.99 20.00
CA VAL A 445 -18.66 8.92 18.95
C VAL A 445 -19.40 8.70 17.63
N GLN A 446 -19.69 7.45 17.28
CA GLN A 446 -20.37 7.09 16.03
C GLN A 446 -21.81 7.63 15.99
N ALA A 447 -22.57 7.49 17.08
CA ALA A 447 -23.92 8.03 17.18
C ALA A 447 -23.93 9.57 17.13
N LEU A 448 -22.92 10.21 17.71
CA LEU A 448 -22.72 11.65 17.64
C LEU A 448 -22.48 12.12 16.20
N ILE A 449 -21.56 11.48 15.50
CA ILE A 449 -21.23 11.80 14.09
C ILE A 449 -22.45 11.54 13.19
N ALA A 450 -23.17 10.44 13.38
CA ALA A 450 -24.39 10.13 12.64
C ALA A 450 -25.43 11.23 12.79
N SER A 451 -25.69 11.67 14.03
CA SER A 451 -26.61 12.79 14.32
C SER A 451 -26.18 14.10 13.66
N ARG A 452 -24.87 14.37 13.55
CA ARG A 452 -24.36 15.56 12.83
C ARG A 452 -24.57 15.44 11.32
N ILE A 453 -24.29 14.27 10.73
CA ILE A 453 -24.49 14.04 9.29
C ILE A 453 -25.97 14.15 8.92
N ASP A 454 -26.87 13.62 9.77
CA ASP A 454 -28.31 13.67 9.51
C ASP A 454 -28.90 15.08 9.55
N ARG A 455 -28.24 16.02 10.25
CA ARG A 455 -28.62 17.45 10.29
C ARG A 455 -28.09 18.28 9.13
N LEU A 456 -27.24 17.71 8.26
CA LEU A 456 -26.74 18.44 7.11
C LEU A 456 -27.86 18.74 6.09
N PRO A 457 -27.75 19.83 5.36
CA PRO A 457 -28.60 20.08 4.18
C PRO A 457 -28.57 18.85 3.24
N PRO A 458 -29.65 18.61 2.47
CA PRO A 458 -29.75 17.41 1.62
C PRO A 458 -28.52 17.21 0.71
N ASP A 459 -28.09 18.26 0.00
CA ASP A 459 -26.93 18.19 -0.88
C ASP A 459 -25.63 17.94 -0.14
N SER A 460 -25.40 18.66 0.98
CA SER A 460 -24.21 18.44 1.83
C SER A 460 -24.15 17.00 2.39
N ARG A 461 -25.32 16.45 2.78
CA ARG A 461 -25.44 15.07 3.26
C ARG A 461 -25.13 14.06 2.15
N SER A 462 -25.66 14.28 0.95
CA SER A 462 -25.38 13.43 -0.22
C SER A 462 -23.91 13.50 -0.62
N VAL A 463 -23.31 14.69 -0.66
CA VAL A 463 -21.89 14.88 -0.97
C VAL A 463 -20.99 14.18 0.05
N VAL A 464 -21.30 14.27 1.35
CA VAL A 464 -20.55 13.55 2.39
C VAL A 464 -20.65 12.03 2.20
N ARG A 465 -21.83 11.50 1.91
CA ARG A 465 -22.06 10.06 1.71
C ARG A 465 -21.40 9.54 0.43
N HIS A 466 -21.49 10.28 -0.68
CA HIS A 466 -20.82 9.93 -1.95
C HIS A 466 -19.31 10.04 -1.81
N GLY A 467 -18.79 11.07 -1.16
CA GLY A 467 -17.37 11.19 -0.85
C GLY A 467 -16.86 10.05 0.04
N ALA A 468 -17.66 9.62 1.03
CA ALA A 468 -17.31 8.51 1.91
C ALA A 468 -17.22 7.16 1.19
N LEU A 469 -18.02 6.97 0.12
CA LEU A 469 -17.95 5.79 -0.74
C LEU A 469 -16.67 5.75 -1.54
N ILE A 470 -16.24 6.91 -2.07
CA ILE A 470 -15.00 7.03 -2.85
C ILE A 470 -13.80 6.73 -1.95
N GLY A 471 -13.73 7.32 -0.77
CA GLY A 471 -12.64 7.07 0.15
C GLY A 471 -12.48 8.12 1.24
N ARG A 472 -11.35 8.08 1.95
CA ARG A 472 -10.98 9.11 2.92
C ARG A 472 -10.62 10.43 2.23
N VAL A 473 -10.04 10.35 1.06
CA VAL A 473 -9.82 11.44 0.11
C VAL A 473 -10.71 11.16 -1.09
N PHE A 474 -11.35 12.19 -1.60
CA PHE A 474 -12.22 12.09 -2.77
C PHE A 474 -12.15 13.37 -3.60
N TRP A 475 -12.58 13.27 -4.84
CA TRP A 475 -12.47 14.36 -5.82
C TRP A 475 -13.83 14.99 -6.09
N ARG A 476 -13.83 16.30 -6.26
CA ARG A 476 -15.02 17.10 -6.59
C ARG A 476 -15.74 16.54 -7.79
N GLY A 477 -15.01 16.30 -8.90
CA GLY A 477 -15.58 15.79 -10.13
C GLY A 477 -16.15 14.38 -10.00
N ALA A 478 -15.56 13.52 -9.17
CA ALA A 478 -16.10 12.20 -8.91
C ALA A 478 -17.47 12.27 -8.25
N VAL A 479 -17.65 13.10 -7.23
CA VAL A 479 -18.94 13.28 -6.56
C VAL A 479 -19.98 13.87 -7.51
N ALA A 480 -19.60 14.83 -8.36
CA ALA A 480 -20.50 15.42 -9.34
C ALA A 480 -20.97 14.42 -10.42
N ASP A 481 -20.11 13.48 -10.81
CA ASP A 481 -20.46 12.40 -11.77
C ASP A 481 -21.38 11.35 -11.13
N LEU A 482 -21.21 11.06 -9.82
CA LEU A 482 -22.06 10.10 -9.10
C LEU A 482 -23.52 10.60 -8.98
N ASP A 483 -23.71 11.90 -8.86
CA ASP A 483 -25.04 12.53 -8.87
C ASP A 483 -24.97 13.95 -9.46
N PRO A 484 -25.26 14.11 -10.77
CA PRO A 484 -25.21 15.40 -11.48
C PRO A 484 -26.27 16.41 -11.01
N THR A 485 -27.22 16.03 -10.15
CA THR A 485 -28.28 16.91 -9.66
C THR A 485 -27.87 17.74 -8.45
N LEU A 486 -26.74 17.40 -7.80
CA LEU A 486 -26.27 18.06 -6.59
C LEU A 486 -25.54 19.38 -6.89
N ASP A 487 -25.77 20.38 -6.06
CA ASP A 487 -24.90 21.55 -5.96
C ASP A 487 -23.65 21.21 -5.14
N VAL A 488 -22.70 20.50 -5.80
CA VAL A 488 -21.49 19.98 -5.16
C VAL A 488 -20.62 21.11 -4.61
N ASP A 489 -20.51 22.23 -5.31
CA ASP A 489 -19.61 23.33 -4.93
C ASP A 489 -20.10 24.01 -3.64
N THR A 490 -21.36 24.35 -3.55
CA THR A 490 -21.96 24.92 -2.33
C THR A 490 -21.89 23.93 -1.18
N ALA A 491 -22.18 22.66 -1.42
CA ALA A 491 -22.11 21.63 -0.40
C ALA A 491 -20.69 21.39 0.15
N LEU A 492 -19.67 21.41 -0.70
CA LEU A 492 -18.26 21.26 -0.28
C LEU A 492 -17.80 22.44 0.59
N VAL A 493 -18.19 23.66 0.26
CA VAL A 493 -17.92 24.85 1.11
C VAL A 493 -18.56 24.69 2.47
N ASP A 494 -19.86 24.31 2.52
CA ASP A 494 -20.55 24.04 3.77
C ASP A 494 -19.87 22.99 4.65
N LEU A 495 -19.45 21.90 4.02
CA LEU A 495 -18.81 20.79 4.74
C LEU A 495 -17.41 21.14 5.26
N VAL A 496 -16.68 21.98 4.56
CA VAL A 496 -15.40 22.54 5.03
C VAL A 496 -15.62 23.51 6.17
N ASP A 497 -16.60 24.41 6.08
CA ASP A 497 -16.96 25.36 7.15
C ASP A 497 -17.41 24.64 8.41
N ARG A 498 -18.16 23.55 8.27
CA ARG A 498 -18.55 22.66 9.39
C ARG A 498 -17.43 21.74 9.88
N GLN A 499 -16.25 21.82 9.29
CA GLN A 499 -15.08 21.04 9.66
C GLN A 499 -15.28 19.51 9.56
N LEU A 500 -16.15 19.06 8.70
CA LEU A 500 -16.29 17.64 8.35
C LEU A 500 -15.27 17.24 7.28
N LEU A 501 -14.89 18.19 6.42
CA LEU A 501 -13.91 18.03 5.35
C LEU A 501 -12.77 19.06 5.48
N THR A 502 -11.66 18.75 4.87
CA THR A 502 -10.54 19.66 4.58
C THR A 502 -10.20 19.57 3.11
N ARG A 503 -9.84 20.69 2.48
CA ARG A 503 -9.33 20.70 1.12
C ARG A 503 -7.91 20.16 1.12
N GLU A 504 -7.60 19.22 0.23
CA GLU A 504 -6.23 18.75 0.02
C GLU A 504 -5.45 19.75 -0.83
N PRO A 505 -4.22 20.07 -0.46
CA PRO A 505 -3.38 20.98 -1.24
C PRO A 505 -2.94 20.37 -2.58
N ILE A 506 -2.80 19.05 -2.65
CA ILE A 506 -2.36 18.30 -3.82
C ILE A 506 -3.41 17.24 -4.14
N SER A 507 -3.83 17.17 -5.40
CA SER A 507 -4.72 16.12 -5.91
C SER A 507 -3.90 15.01 -6.58
N THR A 508 -4.32 13.77 -6.43
CA THR A 508 -3.71 12.62 -7.13
C THR A 508 -4.35 12.35 -8.50
N VAL A 509 -5.34 13.12 -8.90
CA VAL A 509 -5.94 13.07 -10.22
C VAL A 509 -5.81 14.45 -10.84
N SER A 510 -5.17 14.52 -11.99
CA SER A 510 -4.92 15.78 -12.70
C SER A 510 -6.22 16.54 -13.01
N GLY A 511 -6.19 17.87 -12.81
CA GLY A 511 -7.33 18.76 -13.03
C GLY A 511 -8.48 18.63 -12.03
N GLU A 512 -8.37 17.78 -10.99
CA GLU A 512 -9.41 17.58 -9.99
C GLU A 512 -9.05 18.22 -8.65
N THR A 513 -10.04 18.83 -8.01
CA THR A 513 -9.89 19.30 -6.61
C THR A 513 -10.20 18.17 -5.65
N ALA A 514 -9.26 17.88 -4.75
CA ALA A 514 -9.41 16.82 -3.76
C ALA A 514 -9.85 17.36 -2.38
N PHE A 515 -10.65 16.58 -1.70
CA PHE A 515 -11.14 16.82 -0.34
C PHE A 515 -10.91 15.61 0.53
N ARG A 516 -10.63 15.84 1.81
CA ARG A 516 -10.38 14.78 2.79
C ARG A 516 -11.33 14.89 3.97
N PHE A 517 -11.83 13.74 4.42
CA PHE A 517 -12.51 13.66 5.71
C PHE A 517 -11.55 14.02 6.84
N ARG A 518 -11.97 14.95 7.71
CA ARG A 518 -11.15 15.38 8.85
C ARG A 518 -10.79 14.22 9.77
N HIS A 519 -11.73 13.30 9.97
CA HIS A 519 -11.51 12.05 10.70
C HIS A 519 -12.09 10.87 9.93
N VAL A 520 -11.39 9.73 9.99
CA VAL A 520 -11.83 8.50 9.33
C VAL A 520 -13.20 8.04 9.82
N LEU A 521 -13.51 8.25 11.10
CA LEU A 521 -14.82 7.91 11.67
C LEU A 521 -15.99 8.67 11.00
N ILE A 522 -15.79 9.92 10.56
CA ILE A 522 -16.80 10.66 9.82
C ILE A 522 -17.10 9.95 8.48
N ARG A 523 -16.06 9.52 7.80
CA ARG A 523 -16.19 8.75 6.56
C ARG A 523 -16.91 7.43 6.80
N ASP A 524 -16.54 6.67 7.83
CA ASP A 524 -17.09 5.35 8.11
C ASP A 524 -18.58 5.42 8.46
N VAL A 525 -18.97 6.41 9.26
CA VAL A 525 -20.38 6.67 9.61
C VAL A 525 -21.17 7.12 8.37
N ALA A 526 -20.61 8.03 7.54
CA ALA A 526 -21.25 8.50 6.32
C ALA A 526 -21.46 7.35 5.32
N TYR A 527 -20.46 6.49 5.15
CA TYR A 527 -20.54 5.30 4.30
C TYR A 527 -21.60 4.31 4.80
N SER A 528 -21.65 4.04 6.11
CA SER A 528 -22.64 3.13 6.68
C SER A 528 -24.07 3.64 6.52
N GLY A 529 -24.27 4.95 6.40
CA GLY A 529 -25.56 5.59 6.17
C GLY A 529 -26.14 5.40 4.77
N LEU A 530 -25.37 4.85 3.80
CA LEU A 530 -25.85 4.48 2.48
C LEU A 530 -26.45 3.08 2.48
N ALA A 531 -27.59 2.89 1.80
CA ALA A 531 -28.17 1.56 1.60
C ALA A 531 -27.23 0.67 0.77
N LYS A 532 -27.24 -0.65 1.04
CA LYS A 532 -26.32 -1.60 0.35
C LYS A 532 -26.47 -1.57 -1.19
N GLY A 533 -27.68 -1.53 -1.70
CA GLY A 533 -27.93 -1.43 -3.15
C GLY A 533 -27.41 -0.13 -3.75
N GLU A 534 -27.55 0.96 -3.05
CA GLU A 534 -27.01 2.27 -3.45
C GLU A 534 -25.48 2.23 -3.46
N ARG A 535 -24.86 1.67 -2.42
CA ARG A 535 -23.40 1.48 -2.40
C ARG A 535 -22.91 0.68 -3.60
N ALA A 536 -23.55 -0.46 -3.90
CA ALA A 536 -23.16 -1.30 -5.04
C ALA A 536 -23.23 -0.52 -6.37
N ARG A 537 -24.30 0.25 -6.58
CA ARG A 537 -24.46 1.09 -7.78
C ARG A 537 -23.38 2.18 -7.86
N LEU A 538 -23.16 2.90 -6.79
CA LEU A 538 -22.22 4.02 -6.74
C LEU A 538 -20.76 3.55 -6.87
N HIS A 539 -20.39 2.39 -6.33
CA HIS A 539 -19.07 1.80 -6.54
C HIS A 539 -18.79 1.54 -8.02
N ARG A 540 -19.76 1.02 -8.79
CA ARG A 540 -19.63 0.81 -10.23
C ARG A 540 -19.47 2.13 -10.98
N MET A 541 -20.33 3.11 -10.71
CA MET A 541 -20.24 4.43 -11.33
C MET A 541 -18.90 5.11 -11.07
N PHE A 542 -18.38 4.96 -9.86
CA PHE A 542 -17.07 5.51 -9.54
C PHE A 542 -15.94 4.83 -10.32
N VAL A 543 -16.02 3.52 -10.56
CA VAL A 543 -15.05 2.82 -11.43
C VAL A 543 -15.11 3.36 -12.86
N ASP A 544 -16.29 3.64 -13.38
CA ASP A 544 -16.44 4.24 -14.73
C ASP A 544 -15.79 5.62 -14.79
N TRP A 545 -15.94 6.42 -13.74
CA TRP A 545 -15.27 7.72 -13.61
C TRP A 545 -13.74 7.56 -13.57
N LEU A 546 -13.21 6.58 -12.81
CA LEU A 546 -11.77 6.28 -12.75
C LEU A 546 -11.21 5.86 -14.12
N ARG A 547 -11.92 4.97 -14.82
CA ARG A 547 -11.51 4.50 -16.15
C ARG A 547 -11.44 5.63 -17.18
N ALA A 548 -12.33 6.61 -17.07
CA ALA A 548 -12.36 7.74 -17.99
C ALA A 548 -11.18 8.72 -17.80
N ARG A 549 -10.56 8.76 -16.61
CA ARG A 549 -9.52 9.76 -16.25
C ARG A 549 -8.14 9.18 -16.06
N SER A 550 -8.03 7.98 -15.48
CA SER A 550 -6.75 7.34 -15.18
C SER A 550 -6.88 5.82 -15.32
N PRO A 551 -7.02 5.29 -16.54
CA PRO A 551 -7.36 3.88 -16.78
C PRO A 551 -6.29 2.92 -16.25
N GLU A 552 -5.02 3.33 -16.23
CA GLU A 552 -3.88 2.47 -15.87
C GLU A 552 -3.28 2.79 -14.48
N GLU A 553 -3.41 4.01 -13.99
CA GLU A 553 -2.75 4.43 -12.74
C GLU A 553 -3.47 3.95 -11.47
N LEU A 554 -4.79 3.74 -11.52
CA LEU A 554 -5.62 3.43 -10.36
C LEU A 554 -6.32 2.06 -10.48
N VAL A 555 -5.64 1.06 -11.05
CA VAL A 555 -6.16 -0.31 -11.25
C VAL A 555 -6.56 -0.95 -9.92
N GLU A 556 -5.79 -0.73 -8.87
CA GLU A 556 -6.04 -1.27 -7.54
C GLU A 556 -7.32 -0.69 -6.92
N ALA A 557 -7.54 0.62 -7.11
CA ALA A 557 -8.79 1.26 -6.69
C ALA A 557 -9.99 0.70 -7.49
N GLN A 558 -9.83 0.51 -8.81
CA GLN A 558 -10.86 -0.11 -9.64
C GLN A 558 -11.20 -1.53 -9.14
N ALA A 559 -10.18 -2.35 -8.86
CA ALA A 559 -10.34 -3.70 -8.34
C ALA A 559 -11.09 -3.71 -7.00
N HIS A 560 -10.70 -2.86 -6.05
CA HIS A 560 -11.37 -2.72 -4.77
C HIS A 560 -12.85 -2.36 -4.91
N HIS A 561 -13.18 -1.34 -5.70
CA HIS A 561 -14.56 -0.88 -5.85
C HIS A 561 -15.43 -1.89 -6.60
N LEU A 562 -14.92 -2.58 -7.62
CA LEU A 562 -15.65 -3.65 -8.32
C LEU A 562 -15.91 -4.85 -7.43
N GLU A 563 -14.90 -5.29 -6.68
CA GLU A 563 -15.07 -6.39 -5.74
C GLU A 563 -16.06 -6.02 -4.62
N ARG A 564 -16.01 -4.78 -4.13
CA ARG A 564 -16.96 -4.32 -3.12
C ARG A 564 -18.38 -4.29 -3.68
N ALA A 565 -18.56 -3.84 -4.92
CA ALA A 565 -19.85 -3.91 -5.60
C ALA A 565 -20.33 -5.36 -5.77
N ALA A 566 -19.44 -6.29 -6.14
CA ALA A 566 -19.74 -7.71 -6.27
C ALA A 566 -20.16 -8.35 -4.94
N SER A 567 -19.42 -8.06 -3.86
CA SER A 567 -19.75 -8.53 -2.52
C SER A 567 -21.12 -8.04 -2.04
N LEU A 568 -21.42 -6.74 -2.26
CA LEU A 568 -22.72 -6.16 -1.91
C LEU A 568 -23.87 -6.76 -2.72
N ALA A 569 -23.65 -7.05 -4.01
CA ALA A 569 -24.64 -7.73 -4.85
C ALA A 569 -24.90 -9.16 -4.36
N ALA A 570 -23.86 -9.89 -3.98
CA ALA A 570 -24.00 -11.22 -3.39
C ALA A 570 -24.78 -11.20 -2.07
N GLU A 571 -24.54 -10.20 -1.22
CA GLU A 571 -25.24 -10.03 0.07
C GLU A 571 -26.74 -9.71 -0.12
N LEU A 572 -27.10 -9.00 -1.21
CA LEU A 572 -28.47 -8.57 -1.47
C LEU A 572 -29.29 -9.64 -2.21
N ASP A 573 -28.68 -10.20 -3.26
CA ASP A 573 -29.41 -11.04 -4.24
C ASP A 573 -29.02 -12.53 -4.14
N GLY A 574 -28.08 -12.88 -3.24
CA GLY A 574 -27.55 -14.23 -3.08
C GLY A 574 -26.65 -14.70 -4.23
N GLN A 575 -26.42 -13.85 -5.24
CA GLN A 575 -25.57 -14.15 -6.41
C GLN A 575 -24.97 -12.86 -6.97
N ILE A 576 -23.80 -12.98 -7.60
CA ILE A 576 -23.12 -11.90 -8.30
C ILE A 576 -23.54 -11.92 -9.77
N PRO A 577 -24.01 -10.82 -10.37
CA PRO A 577 -24.26 -10.73 -11.81
C PRO A 577 -23.01 -11.13 -12.62
N ALA A 578 -23.18 -11.91 -13.70
CA ALA A 578 -22.06 -12.49 -14.44
C ALA A 578 -21.07 -11.43 -14.97
N GLU A 579 -21.57 -10.31 -15.51
CA GLU A 579 -20.75 -9.22 -15.98
C GLU A 579 -19.92 -8.59 -14.84
N LEU A 580 -20.54 -8.28 -13.71
CA LEU A 580 -19.85 -7.68 -12.57
C LEU A 580 -18.80 -8.62 -11.97
N ARG A 581 -19.09 -9.93 -11.97
CA ARG A 581 -18.17 -10.97 -11.52
C ARG A 581 -16.92 -11.01 -12.40
N ALA A 582 -17.10 -11.04 -13.73
CA ALA A 582 -16.01 -11.01 -14.69
C ALA A 582 -15.18 -9.72 -14.58
N GLU A 583 -15.84 -8.55 -14.55
CA GLU A 583 -15.16 -7.26 -14.39
C GLU A 583 -14.33 -7.15 -13.10
N ALA A 584 -14.87 -7.65 -11.97
CA ALA A 584 -14.16 -7.64 -10.69
C ALA A 584 -12.99 -8.61 -10.72
N ALA A 585 -13.14 -9.79 -11.29
CA ALA A 585 -12.07 -10.77 -11.43
C ALA A 585 -10.94 -10.27 -12.33
N ASP A 586 -11.26 -9.64 -13.47
CA ASP A 586 -10.27 -9.05 -14.38
C ASP A 586 -9.52 -7.89 -13.75
N ALA A 587 -10.22 -7.04 -12.97
CA ALA A 587 -9.58 -5.94 -12.28
C ALA A 587 -8.63 -6.43 -11.17
N LEU A 588 -9.04 -7.45 -10.40
CA LEU A 588 -8.19 -8.10 -9.39
C LEU A 588 -6.97 -8.79 -10.01
N GLU A 589 -7.13 -9.42 -11.18
CA GLU A 589 -6.03 -10.02 -11.93
C GLU A 589 -5.01 -8.95 -12.36
N ARG A 590 -5.46 -7.85 -12.98
CA ARG A 590 -4.57 -6.75 -13.38
C ARG A 590 -3.83 -6.15 -12.17
N ALA A 591 -4.54 -5.92 -11.06
CA ALA A 591 -3.94 -5.44 -9.82
C ALA A 591 -2.93 -6.47 -9.25
N GLY A 592 -3.26 -7.76 -9.30
CA GLY A 592 -2.38 -8.85 -8.87
C GLY A 592 -1.12 -8.98 -9.72
N CYS A 593 -1.23 -8.89 -11.04
CA CYS A 593 -0.08 -8.89 -11.96
C CYS A 593 0.81 -7.66 -11.72
N ARG A 594 0.23 -6.48 -11.57
CA ARG A 594 0.97 -5.25 -11.26
C ARG A 594 1.68 -5.33 -9.90
N ALA A 595 1.06 -5.98 -8.91
CA ALA A 595 1.71 -6.27 -7.64
C ALA A 595 2.88 -7.25 -7.79
N LEU A 596 2.77 -8.26 -8.69
CA LEU A 596 3.91 -9.14 -9.04
C LEU A 596 5.07 -8.38 -9.67
N ASP A 597 4.78 -7.44 -10.56
CA ASP A 597 5.80 -6.60 -11.21
C ASP A 597 6.53 -5.70 -10.21
N ARG A 598 5.86 -5.32 -9.13
CA ARG A 598 6.41 -4.53 -8.01
C ARG A 598 6.95 -5.39 -6.85
N GLU A 599 7.02 -6.71 -7.04
CA GLU A 599 7.44 -7.71 -6.04
C GLU A 599 6.64 -7.72 -4.72
N ALA A 600 5.47 -7.13 -4.71
CA ALA A 600 4.50 -7.27 -3.63
C ALA A 600 3.82 -8.66 -3.69
N ASN A 601 4.64 -9.72 -3.62
CA ASN A 601 4.23 -11.09 -3.94
C ASN A 601 3.10 -11.62 -3.05
N ARG A 602 3.06 -11.25 -1.76
CA ARG A 602 1.95 -11.62 -0.85
C ARG A 602 0.64 -10.96 -1.26
N THR A 603 0.68 -9.67 -1.58
CA THR A 603 -0.48 -8.94 -2.09
C THR A 603 -0.93 -9.48 -3.43
N ALA A 604 0.01 -9.72 -4.35
CA ALA A 604 -0.27 -10.33 -5.64
C ALA A 604 -1.01 -11.68 -5.47
N ARG A 605 -0.46 -12.57 -4.62
CA ARG A 605 -1.09 -13.86 -4.34
C ARG A 605 -2.50 -13.71 -3.79
N ARG A 606 -2.71 -12.80 -2.82
CA ARG A 606 -4.02 -12.55 -2.22
C ARG A 606 -5.03 -12.03 -3.24
N LEU A 607 -4.65 -11.06 -4.08
CA LEU A 607 -5.51 -10.51 -5.13
C LEU A 607 -5.86 -11.56 -6.18
N LEU A 608 -4.89 -12.34 -6.64
CA LEU A 608 -5.09 -13.39 -7.64
C LEU A 608 -5.94 -14.55 -7.11
N LEU A 609 -5.80 -14.95 -5.85
CA LEU A 609 -6.69 -15.95 -5.25
C LEU A 609 -8.12 -15.43 -5.16
N ARG A 610 -8.35 -14.17 -4.80
CA ARG A 610 -9.68 -13.53 -4.82
C ARG A 610 -10.26 -13.45 -6.24
N ALA A 611 -9.41 -13.19 -7.24
CA ALA A 611 -9.82 -13.23 -8.65
C ALA A 611 -10.25 -14.64 -9.07
N ILE A 612 -9.53 -15.68 -8.65
CA ILE A 612 -9.85 -17.10 -8.89
C ILE A 612 -11.17 -17.49 -8.22
N ASP A 613 -11.42 -17.03 -7.00
CA ASP A 613 -12.66 -17.30 -6.27
C ASP A 613 -13.88 -16.70 -6.97
N LEU A 614 -13.74 -15.54 -7.59
CA LEU A 614 -14.79 -14.92 -8.39
C LEU A 614 -14.99 -15.65 -9.72
N GLU A 615 -13.92 -15.81 -10.48
CA GLU A 615 -13.95 -16.44 -11.80
C GLU A 615 -12.60 -17.11 -12.11
N PRO A 616 -12.48 -18.43 -12.00
CA PRO A 616 -11.23 -19.13 -12.24
C PRO A 616 -10.82 -19.09 -13.72
N SER A 617 -9.59 -18.66 -14.01
CA SER A 617 -8.94 -18.81 -15.32
C SER A 617 -7.59 -19.50 -15.18
N LEU A 618 -7.01 -19.91 -16.30
CA LEU A 618 -5.70 -20.54 -16.35
C LEU A 618 -4.61 -19.55 -16.00
N GLU A 619 -4.68 -18.34 -16.54
CA GLU A 619 -3.75 -17.23 -16.31
C GLU A 619 -3.71 -16.84 -14.83
N ARG A 620 -4.88 -16.67 -14.21
CA ARG A 620 -4.98 -16.30 -12.78
C ARG A 620 -4.32 -17.35 -11.89
N ARG A 621 -4.56 -18.63 -12.19
CA ARG A 621 -3.92 -19.74 -11.47
C ARG A 621 -2.41 -19.76 -11.66
N PHE A 622 -1.94 -19.52 -12.89
CA PHE A 622 -0.50 -19.41 -13.18
C PHE A 622 0.17 -18.29 -12.39
N TYR A 623 -0.39 -17.08 -12.43
CA TYR A 623 0.18 -15.95 -11.70
C TYR A 623 0.11 -16.13 -10.17
N ALA A 624 -0.95 -16.74 -9.64
CA ALA A 624 -1.05 -17.09 -8.23
C ALA A 624 0.01 -18.11 -7.79
N ALA A 625 0.25 -19.13 -8.59
CA ALA A 625 1.29 -20.13 -8.37
C ALA A 625 2.70 -19.51 -8.50
N ARG A 626 2.90 -18.57 -9.45
CA ARG A 626 4.14 -17.79 -9.60
C ARG A 626 4.40 -16.91 -8.38
N ALA A 627 3.36 -16.29 -7.81
CA ALA A 627 3.48 -15.55 -6.56
C ALA A 627 3.91 -16.46 -5.39
N ALA A 628 3.34 -17.67 -5.29
CA ALA A 628 3.75 -18.67 -4.30
C ALA A 628 5.21 -19.08 -4.45
N TRP A 629 5.67 -19.29 -5.69
CA TRP A 629 7.07 -19.58 -5.98
C TRP A 629 8.00 -18.45 -5.55
N ARG A 630 7.67 -17.20 -5.87
CA ARG A 630 8.45 -16.03 -5.44
C ARG A 630 8.46 -15.83 -3.92
N LEU A 631 7.42 -16.28 -3.22
CA LEU A 631 7.35 -16.30 -1.75
C LEU A 631 8.11 -17.46 -1.12
N TRP A 632 8.74 -18.31 -1.93
CA TRP A 632 9.44 -19.50 -1.49
C TRP A 632 8.54 -20.54 -0.81
N GLU A 633 7.23 -20.49 -1.07
CA GLU A 633 6.26 -21.50 -0.64
C GLU A 633 6.31 -22.73 -1.56
N LEU A 634 7.50 -23.30 -1.73
CA LEU A 634 7.82 -24.28 -2.78
C LEU A 634 6.91 -25.51 -2.81
N PRO A 635 6.44 -26.11 -1.69
CA PRO A 635 5.47 -27.21 -1.75
C PRO A 635 4.14 -26.83 -2.37
N ALA A 636 3.60 -25.65 -2.00
CA ALA A 636 2.35 -25.15 -2.56
C ALA A 636 2.53 -24.75 -4.03
N ALA A 637 3.61 -24.02 -4.34
CA ALA A 637 3.95 -23.61 -5.69
C ALA A 637 4.09 -24.81 -6.65
N SER A 638 4.77 -25.88 -6.24
CA SER A 638 4.92 -27.09 -7.04
C SER A 638 3.58 -27.75 -7.36
N LEU A 639 2.70 -27.89 -6.36
CA LEU A 639 1.37 -28.48 -6.54
C LEU A 639 0.49 -27.62 -7.45
N GLU A 640 0.48 -26.29 -7.22
CA GLU A 640 -0.30 -25.35 -8.01
C GLU A 640 0.20 -25.29 -9.45
N MET A 641 1.53 -25.27 -9.69
CA MET A 641 2.12 -25.29 -11.03
C MET A 641 1.86 -26.59 -11.80
N GLU A 642 1.87 -27.74 -11.11
CA GLU A 642 1.50 -29.02 -11.76
C GLU A 642 0.04 -29.04 -12.21
N ASN A 643 -0.86 -28.44 -11.41
CA ASN A 643 -2.26 -28.25 -11.80
C ASN A 643 -2.40 -27.30 -12.99
N VAL A 644 -1.64 -26.18 -12.99
CA VAL A 644 -1.60 -25.23 -14.12
C VAL A 644 -1.11 -25.91 -15.38
N ARG A 645 -0.01 -26.68 -15.32
CA ARG A 645 0.53 -27.44 -16.44
C ARG A 645 -0.52 -28.37 -17.04
N SER A 646 -1.18 -29.20 -16.20
CA SER A 646 -2.19 -30.15 -16.67
C SER A 646 -3.41 -29.46 -17.32
N LEU A 647 -3.85 -28.31 -16.78
CA LEU A 647 -4.93 -27.52 -17.36
C LEU A 647 -4.51 -26.87 -18.67
N ALA A 648 -3.27 -26.34 -18.77
CA ALA A 648 -2.71 -25.71 -19.96
C ALA A 648 -2.57 -26.72 -21.09
N GLU A 649 -2.04 -27.92 -20.79
CA GLU A 649 -1.95 -29.05 -21.74
C GLU A 649 -3.32 -29.43 -22.29
N SER A 650 -4.31 -29.54 -21.40
CA SER A 650 -5.68 -29.89 -21.78
C SER A 650 -6.36 -28.82 -22.65
N ALA A 651 -6.01 -27.54 -22.43
CA ALA A 651 -6.54 -26.39 -23.16
C ALA A 651 -5.76 -26.09 -24.45
N GLY A 652 -4.56 -26.65 -24.61
CA GLY A 652 -3.64 -26.36 -25.72
C GLY A 652 -2.92 -25.03 -25.60
N GLU A 653 -2.83 -24.46 -24.39
CA GLU A 653 -2.19 -23.17 -24.09
C GLU A 653 -0.68 -23.34 -23.87
N ARG A 654 0.03 -23.53 -24.99
CA ARG A 654 1.47 -23.88 -25.03
C ARG A 654 2.36 -22.93 -24.25
N THR A 655 2.08 -21.64 -24.26
CA THR A 655 2.90 -20.63 -23.57
C THR A 655 2.85 -20.80 -22.04
N ILE A 656 1.63 -20.95 -21.50
CA ILE A 656 1.44 -21.14 -20.04
C ILE A 656 1.97 -22.49 -19.59
N GLU A 657 1.78 -23.54 -20.41
CA GLU A 657 2.35 -24.86 -20.17
C GLU A 657 3.88 -24.79 -20.09
N GLY A 658 4.52 -24.14 -21.07
CA GLY A 658 5.97 -23.96 -21.09
C GLY A 658 6.51 -23.16 -19.89
N LEU A 659 5.83 -22.07 -19.51
CA LEU A 659 6.19 -21.30 -18.32
C LEU A 659 6.01 -22.09 -17.03
N ALA A 660 4.94 -22.87 -16.89
CA ALA A 660 4.73 -23.75 -15.74
C ALA A 660 5.80 -24.83 -15.62
N LEU A 661 6.22 -25.42 -16.74
CA LEU A 661 7.32 -26.38 -16.79
C LEU A 661 8.65 -25.74 -16.42
N THR A 662 8.90 -24.50 -16.83
CA THR A 662 10.09 -23.73 -16.43
C THR A 662 10.15 -23.56 -14.91
N GLN A 663 9.04 -23.17 -14.28
CA GLN A 663 8.99 -23.01 -12.83
C GLN A 663 9.14 -24.35 -12.07
N LEU A 664 8.53 -25.42 -12.57
CA LEU A 664 8.70 -26.76 -12.00
C LEU A 664 10.15 -27.24 -12.09
N ALA A 665 10.79 -26.99 -13.22
CA ALA A 665 12.21 -27.33 -13.43
C ALA A 665 13.12 -26.56 -12.48
N ASP A 666 12.84 -25.27 -12.22
CA ASP A 666 13.56 -24.47 -11.24
C ASP A 666 13.40 -24.99 -9.80
N ILE A 667 12.19 -25.38 -9.41
CA ILE A 667 11.93 -26.02 -8.12
C ILE A 667 12.71 -27.34 -7.98
N ASP A 668 12.71 -28.16 -9.00
CA ASP A 668 13.44 -29.44 -8.99
C ASP A 668 14.96 -29.24 -8.89
N LEU A 669 15.50 -28.27 -9.61
CA LEU A 669 16.92 -27.93 -9.56
C LEU A 669 17.35 -27.45 -8.17
N ASN A 670 16.68 -26.45 -7.64
CA ASN A 670 17.13 -25.75 -6.43
C ASN A 670 16.79 -26.49 -5.14
N ARG A 671 15.59 -27.10 -5.07
CA ARG A 671 15.11 -27.80 -3.87
C ARG A 671 15.50 -29.26 -3.83
N ASN A 672 15.31 -29.96 -4.94
CA ASN A 672 15.46 -31.41 -5.01
C ASN A 672 16.88 -31.82 -5.44
N ALA A 673 17.66 -30.89 -6.01
CA ALA A 673 18.94 -31.14 -6.67
C ALA A 673 18.84 -32.21 -7.77
N ASP A 674 17.65 -32.31 -8.42
CA ASP A 674 17.38 -33.28 -9.51
C ASP A 674 17.66 -32.62 -10.87
N VAL A 675 18.92 -32.64 -11.27
CA VAL A 675 19.41 -32.02 -12.49
C VAL A 675 18.81 -32.65 -13.76
N ASP A 676 18.59 -33.97 -13.79
CA ASP A 676 18.05 -34.69 -14.97
C ASP A 676 16.58 -34.36 -15.19
N ARG A 677 15.79 -34.35 -14.11
CA ARG A 677 14.38 -33.96 -14.20
C ARG A 677 14.24 -32.50 -14.59
N ALA A 678 15.00 -31.61 -13.95
CA ALA A 678 15.03 -30.19 -14.30
C ALA A 678 15.38 -29.97 -15.78
N ARG A 679 16.40 -30.69 -16.28
CA ARG A 679 16.77 -30.67 -17.72
C ARG A 679 15.65 -31.10 -18.63
N THR A 680 14.99 -32.22 -18.30
CA THR A 680 13.87 -32.75 -19.09
C THR A 680 12.74 -31.74 -19.21
N LEU A 681 12.27 -31.23 -18.06
CA LEU A 681 11.19 -30.23 -17.98
C LEU A 681 11.56 -28.92 -18.71
N ALA A 682 12.79 -28.44 -18.53
CA ALA A 682 13.23 -27.20 -19.14
C ALA A 682 13.38 -27.31 -20.69
N LEU A 683 13.79 -28.47 -21.21
CA LEU A 683 13.84 -28.72 -22.66
C LEU A 683 12.44 -28.83 -23.27
N GLU A 684 11.49 -29.47 -22.56
CA GLU A 684 10.10 -29.51 -22.96
C GLU A 684 9.48 -28.12 -22.95
N ALA A 685 9.76 -27.31 -21.89
CA ALA A 685 9.37 -25.93 -21.81
C ALA A 685 9.87 -25.10 -23.00
N LEU A 686 11.18 -25.19 -23.32
CA LEU A 686 11.78 -24.43 -24.42
C LEU A 686 11.14 -24.80 -25.78
N ALA A 687 10.81 -26.08 -26.00
CA ALA A 687 10.13 -26.54 -27.21
C ALA A 687 8.70 -25.96 -27.32
N LEU A 688 7.97 -25.85 -26.21
CA LEU A 688 6.64 -25.24 -26.17
C LEU A 688 6.71 -23.71 -26.36
N LEU A 689 7.77 -23.07 -25.89
CA LEU A 689 7.99 -21.62 -25.95
C LEU A 689 8.66 -21.15 -27.26
N SER A 690 8.77 -22.01 -28.28
CA SER A 690 9.46 -21.67 -29.56
C SER A 690 8.88 -20.43 -30.24
N ASP A 691 7.60 -20.23 -30.20
CA ASP A 691 6.86 -19.11 -30.80
C ASP A 691 6.38 -18.07 -29.77
N ALA A 692 6.79 -18.23 -28.50
CA ALA A 692 6.41 -17.33 -27.41
C ALA A 692 7.23 -16.03 -27.41
N PRO A 693 6.77 -14.96 -26.70
CA PRO A 693 7.57 -13.75 -26.48
C PRO A 693 8.96 -14.03 -25.94
N GLY A 694 9.93 -13.17 -26.28
CA GLY A 694 11.33 -13.34 -25.93
C GLY A 694 11.61 -13.53 -24.44
N ASP A 695 10.85 -12.85 -23.58
CA ASP A 695 11.00 -12.94 -22.12
C ASP A 695 10.71 -14.36 -21.60
N ALA A 696 9.64 -15.00 -22.07
CA ALA A 696 9.29 -16.37 -21.69
C ALA A 696 10.38 -17.37 -22.11
N ARG A 697 10.93 -17.22 -23.32
CA ARG A 697 12.04 -18.04 -23.80
C ARG A 697 13.32 -17.80 -23.00
N SER A 698 13.60 -16.54 -22.65
CA SER A 698 14.78 -16.16 -21.87
C SER A 698 14.79 -16.83 -20.50
N GLU A 699 13.64 -16.92 -19.81
CA GLU A 699 13.52 -17.64 -18.53
C GLU A 699 13.93 -19.12 -18.67
N ALA A 700 13.41 -19.81 -19.68
CA ALA A 700 13.74 -21.23 -19.94
C ALA A 700 15.22 -21.43 -20.33
N LEU A 701 15.78 -20.53 -21.13
CA LEU A 701 17.20 -20.55 -21.53
C LEU A 701 18.13 -20.33 -20.34
N THR A 702 17.83 -19.38 -19.47
CA THR A 702 18.60 -19.11 -18.25
C THR A 702 18.58 -20.33 -17.31
N LEU A 703 17.43 -20.98 -17.17
CA LEU A 703 17.32 -22.20 -16.38
C LEU A 703 18.14 -23.35 -16.99
N LEU A 704 18.08 -23.53 -18.32
CA LEU A 704 18.89 -24.56 -19.03
C LEU A 704 20.39 -24.30 -18.92
N SER A 705 20.80 -23.02 -18.89
CA SER A 705 22.19 -22.66 -18.59
C SER A 705 22.56 -23.11 -17.18
N GLY A 706 21.72 -22.83 -16.17
CA GLY A 706 21.93 -23.31 -14.80
C GLY A 706 22.00 -24.84 -14.69
N VAL A 707 21.13 -25.57 -15.39
CA VAL A 707 21.18 -27.03 -15.46
C VAL A 707 22.50 -27.52 -16.11
N GLY A 708 22.99 -26.82 -17.15
CA GLY A 708 24.29 -27.13 -17.78
C GLY A 708 25.47 -26.97 -16.82
N TRP A 709 25.47 -25.91 -16.00
CA TRP A 709 26.44 -25.68 -14.93
C TRP A 709 26.51 -26.84 -13.95
N TRP A 710 25.39 -27.27 -13.41
CA TRP A 710 25.33 -28.40 -12.45
C TRP A 710 25.70 -29.73 -13.10
N GLY A 711 25.30 -29.93 -14.36
CA GLY A 711 25.56 -31.17 -15.11
C GLY A 711 26.96 -31.27 -15.69
N GLY A 712 27.78 -30.21 -15.63
CA GLY A 712 29.14 -30.22 -16.21
C GLY A 712 29.21 -30.04 -17.74
N ASP A 713 28.13 -29.56 -18.36
CA ASP A 713 28.01 -29.40 -19.82
C ASP A 713 28.15 -27.92 -20.24
N LEU A 714 29.39 -27.42 -20.24
CA LEU A 714 29.69 -26.04 -20.61
C LEU A 714 29.32 -25.69 -22.06
N ALA A 715 29.26 -26.68 -22.98
CA ALA A 715 28.83 -26.43 -24.34
C ALA A 715 27.36 -26.06 -24.41
N SER A 716 26.49 -26.70 -23.58
CA SER A 716 25.10 -26.34 -23.44
C SER A 716 24.93 -24.98 -22.76
N VAL A 717 25.71 -24.69 -21.71
CA VAL A 717 25.72 -23.37 -21.06
C VAL A 717 25.99 -22.27 -22.09
N GLU A 718 27.12 -22.38 -22.86
CA GLU A 718 27.50 -21.40 -23.89
C GLU A 718 26.41 -21.19 -24.94
N ARG A 719 25.78 -22.26 -25.38
CA ARG A 719 24.70 -22.18 -26.38
C ARG A 719 23.47 -21.45 -25.82
N TYR A 720 22.97 -21.85 -24.65
CA TYR A 720 21.76 -21.25 -24.10
C TYR A 720 21.97 -19.81 -23.65
N THR A 721 23.13 -19.50 -23.06
CA THR A 721 23.51 -18.13 -22.71
C THR A 721 23.65 -17.26 -23.95
N GLY A 722 24.20 -17.83 -25.07
CA GLY A 722 24.31 -17.14 -26.36
C GLY A 722 22.95 -16.78 -26.97
N GLU A 723 21.96 -17.69 -26.86
CA GLU A 723 20.58 -17.42 -27.31
C GLU A 723 19.91 -16.38 -26.41
N ALA A 724 20.06 -16.46 -25.08
CA ALA A 724 19.55 -15.47 -24.13
C ALA A 724 20.15 -14.07 -24.36
N LEU A 725 21.46 -14.00 -24.63
CA LEU A 725 22.17 -12.78 -24.99
C LEU A 725 21.60 -12.12 -26.25
N GLN A 726 21.29 -12.92 -27.29
CA GLN A 726 20.68 -12.40 -28.50
C GLN A 726 19.29 -11.78 -28.21
N ILE A 727 18.46 -12.47 -27.44
CA ILE A 727 17.13 -11.97 -27.04
C ILE A 727 17.26 -10.65 -26.26
N ALA A 728 18.21 -10.57 -25.31
CA ALA A 728 18.45 -9.36 -24.52
C ALA A 728 18.84 -8.16 -25.41
N ARG A 729 19.68 -8.40 -26.44
CA ARG A 729 20.10 -7.38 -27.44
C ARG A 729 18.93 -6.91 -28.30
N GLU A 730 18.12 -7.84 -28.81
CA GLU A 730 16.95 -7.53 -29.64
C GLU A 730 15.91 -6.74 -28.86
N ALA A 731 15.80 -6.98 -27.54
CA ALA A 731 14.91 -6.26 -26.62
C ALA A 731 15.50 -4.94 -26.10
N GLY A 732 16.77 -4.61 -26.38
CA GLY A 732 17.45 -3.42 -25.87
C GLY A 732 17.68 -3.43 -24.34
N ARG A 733 17.74 -4.62 -23.72
CA ARG A 733 17.84 -4.81 -22.27
C ARG A 733 19.29 -4.91 -21.83
N ALA A 734 19.93 -3.76 -21.57
CA ALA A 734 21.33 -3.67 -21.17
C ALA A 734 21.64 -4.43 -19.87
N ASP A 735 20.71 -4.50 -18.93
CA ASP A 735 20.84 -5.27 -17.69
C ASP A 735 20.95 -6.78 -17.95
N LEU A 736 20.04 -7.34 -18.76
CA LEU A 736 20.05 -8.75 -19.14
C LEU A 736 21.25 -9.10 -20.05
N GLU A 737 21.63 -8.17 -20.93
CA GLU A 737 22.81 -8.32 -21.75
C GLU A 737 24.11 -8.41 -20.90
N SER A 738 24.20 -7.56 -19.85
CA SER A 738 25.31 -7.60 -18.89
C SER A 738 25.36 -8.92 -18.11
N LEU A 739 24.22 -9.42 -17.62
CA LEU A 739 24.15 -10.71 -16.92
C LEU A 739 24.60 -11.87 -17.85
N ALA A 740 24.08 -11.92 -19.08
CA ALA A 740 24.46 -12.95 -20.03
C ALA A 740 25.96 -12.89 -20.41
N LEU A 741 26.52 -11.69 -20.58
CA LEU A 741 27.97 -11.53 -20.84
C LEU A 741 28.83 -11.93 -19.63
N SER A 742 28.36 -11.69 -18.41
CA SER A 742 29.02 -12.15 -17.18
C SER A 742 29.05 -13.68 -17.12
N GLU A 743 27.99 -14.34 -17.56
CA GLU A 743 27.91 -15.79 -17.65
C GLU A 743 28.84 -16.34 -18.77
N VAL A 744 28.90 -15.68 -19.91
CA VAL A 744 29.90 -15.98 -20.96
C VAL A 744 31.32 -15.87 -20.40
N ALA A 745 31.62 -14.84 -19.61
CA ALA A 745 32.90 -14.68 -18.93
C ALA A 745 33.20 -15.84 -17.97
N ALA A 746 32.19 -16.27 -17.21
CA ALA A 746 32.30 -17.41 -16.30
C ALA A 746 32.56 -18.72 -17.05
N VAL A 747 31.96 -18.94 -18.23
CA VAL A 747 32.25 -20.11 -19.09
C VAL A 747 33.69 -20.07 -19.56
N HIS A 748 34.18 -18.92 -20.02
CA HIS A 748 35.60 -18.77 -20.42
C HIS A 748 36.55 -19.01 -19.25
N LEU A 749 36.20 -18.52 -18.04
CA LEU A 749 36.96 -18.82 -16.81
C LEU A 749 36.96 -20.33 -16.50
N ALA A 750 35.84 -21.01 -16.61
CA ALA A 750 35.71 -22.45 -16.37
C ALA A 750 36.62 -23.26 -17.34
N ARG A 751 36.86 -22.77 -18.55
CA ARG A 751 37.79 -23.34 -19.54
C ARG A 751 39.22 -22.82 -19.39
N LEU A 752 39.56 -22.05 -18.36
CA LEU A 752 40.83 -21.35 -18.16
C LEU A 752 41.23 -20.38 -19.30
N GLN A 753 40.28 -19.81 -20.03
CA GLN A 753 40.51 -18.83 -21.10
C GLN A 753 40.44 -17.41 -20.51
N LEU A 754 41.38 -17.04 -19.63
CA LEU A 754 41.32 -15.84 -18.81
C LEU A 754 41.24 -14.54 -19.61
N THR A 755 41.96 -14.45 -20.73
CA THR A 755 41.96 -13.28 -21.63
C THR A 755 40.57 -13.05 -22.26
N ARG A 756 39.88 -14.12 -22.65
CA ARG A 756 38.49 -14.04 -23.17
C ARG A 756 37.49 -13.71 -22.09
N ALA A 757 37.70 -14.27 -20.90
CA ALA A 757 36.86 -13.94 -19.74
C ALA A 757 36.92 -12.44 -19.41
N ASP A 758 38.12 -11.83 -19.39
CA ASP A 758 38.27 -10.39 -19.18
C ASP A 758 37.51 -9.57 -20.23
N THR A 759 37.69 -9.94 -21.54
CA THR A 759 37.04 -9.18 -22.62
C THR A 759 35.53 -9.18 -22.51
N ALA A 760 34.93 -10.33 -22.20
CA ALA A 760 33.48 -10.45 -21.99
C ALA A 760 33.03 -9.67 -20.75
N LEU A 761 33.83 -9.73 -19.69
CA LEU A 761 33.50 -9.08 -18.42
C LEU A 761 33.64 -7.54 -18.47
N GLU A 762 34.58 -7.00 -19.24
CA GLU A 762 34.68 -5.56 -19.47
C GLU A 762 33.46 -5.02 -20.23
N ALA A 763 32.96 -5.75 -21.23
CA ALA A 763 31.71 -5.40 -21.90
C ALA A 763 30.50 -5.47 -20.96
N ALA A 764 30.41 -6.52 -20.10
CA ALA A 764 29.38 -6.65 -19.10
C ALA A 764 29.40 -5.49 -18.10
N ALA A 765 30.60 -5.10 -17.63
CA ALA A 765 30.75 -4.00 -16.67
C ALA A 765 30.28 -2.65 -17.23
N GLY A 766 30.58 -2.37 -18.51
CA GLY A 766 30.09 -1.16 -19.18
C GLY A 766 28.55 -1.10 -19.21
N LEU A 767 27.93 -2.23 -19.55
CA LEU A 767 26.46 -2.34 -19.59
C LEU A 767 25.81 -2.30 -18.18
N ALA A 768 26.43 -2.93 -17.17
CA ALA A 768 25.97 -2.85 -15.78
C ALA A 768 25.96 -1.42 -15.28
N THR A 769 27.03 -0.67 -15.59
CA THR A 769 27.11 0.76 -15.23
C THR A 769 26.07 1.59 -15.97
N ALA A 770 25.86 1.34 -17.26
CA ALA A 770 24.92 2.08 -18.09
C ALA A 770 23.45 1.80 -17.70
N SER A 771 23.16 0.57 -17.25
CA SER A 771 21.80 0.19 -16.82
C SER A 771 21.50 0.51 -15.36
N GLY A 772 22.52 0.83 -14.54
CA GLY A 772 22.37 1.01 -13.10
C GLY A 772 21.96 -0.26 -12.33
N SER A 773 21.97 -1.44 -12.96
CA SER A 773 21.53 -2.69 -12.35
C SER A 773 22.51 -3.19 -11.29
N LEU A 774 22.12 -3.17 -10.03
CA LEU A 774 22.92 -3.69 -8.92
C LEU A 774 23.17 -5.20 -9.06
N SER A 775 22.16 -5.94 -9.55
CA SER A 775 22.28 -7.37 -9.80
C SER A 775 23.37 -7.66 -10.85
N ALA A 776 23.39 -6.92 -11.96
CA ALA A 776 24.43 -7.06 -12.98
C ALA A 776 25.80 -6.67 -12.42
N ALA A 777 25.89 -5.59 -11.65
CA ALA A 777 27.14 -5.16 -11.01
C ALA A 777 27.68 -6.21 -10.01
N ALA A 778 26.80 -6.84 -9.22
CA ALA A 778 27.17 -7.90 -8.29
C ALA A 778 27.74 -9.13 -9.01
N TRP A 779 27.11 -9.55 -10.10
CA TRP A 779 27.59 -10.66 -10.91
C TRP A 779 28.93 -10.36 -11.59
N VAL A 780 29.09 -9.15 -12.14
CA VAL A 780 30.38 -8.69 -12.72
C VAL A 780 31.48 -8.74 -11.67
N ALA A 781 31.27 -8.19 -10.48
CA ALA A 781 32.23 -8.19 -9.39
C ALA A 781 32.58 -9.62 -8.94
N ARG A 782 31.59 -10.51 -8.79
CA ARG A 782 31.80 -11.91 -8.42
C ARG A 782 32.67 -12.65 -9.43
N VAL A 783 32.39 -12.52 -10.75
CA VAL A 783 33.19 -13.17 -11.80
C VAL A 783 34.58 -12.55 -11.85
N ARG A 784 34.73 -11.23 -11.68
CA ARG A 784 36.02 -10.55 -11.62
C ARG A 784 36.86 -11.05 -10.44
N GLY A 785 36.24 -11.20 -9.25
CA GLY A 785 36.90 -11.79 -8.09
C GLY A 785 37.39 -13.21 -8.37
N SER A 786 36.61 -14.02 -9.07
CA SER A 786 37.01 -15.38 -9.46
C SER A 786 38.19 -15.39 -10.46
N ILE A 787 38.26 -14.45 -11.40
CA ILE A 787 39.40 -14.28 -12.31
C ILE A 787 40.65 -13.84 -11.52
N HIS A 788 40.53 -12.91 -10.60
CA HIS A 788 41.63 -12.48 -9.72
C HIS A 788 42.15 -13.63 -8.85
N LEU A 789 41.26 -14.43 -8.28
CA LEU A 789 41.59 -15.61 -7.50
C LEU A 789 42.44 -16.57 -8.31
N ARG A 790 42.04 -16.87 -9.57
CA ARG A 790 42.76 -17.76 -10.47
C ARG A 790 44.10 -17.19 -10.95
N ARG A 791 44.31 -15.87 -10.89
CA ARG A 791 45.59 -15.20 -11.13
C ARG A 791 46.50 -15.07 -9.91
N GLY A 792 46.09 -15.59 -8.74
CA GLY A 792 46.85 -15.48 -7.51
C GLY A 792 46.82 -14.06 -6.89
N ARG A 793 45.88 -13.21 -7.34
CA ARG A 793 45.70 -11.84 -6.80
C ARG A 793 44.66 -11.86 -5.72
N PHE A 794 45.04 -12.42 -4.56
CA PHE A 794 44.09 -12.76 -3.50
C PHE A 794 43.45 -11.54 -2.83
N ASP A 795 44.22 -10.45 -2.62
CA ASP A 795 43.70 -9.21 -2.06
C ASP A 795 42.67 -8.54 -2.99
N ASP A 796 42.92 -8.58 -4.31
CA ASP A 796 42.00 -8.08 -5.32
C ASP A 796 40.73 -8.94 -5.35
N ALA A 797 40.88 -10.26 -5.30
CA ALA A 797 39.76 -11.20 -5.25
C ALA A 797 38.89 -10.99 -4.00
N GLU A 798 39.50 -10.83 -2.84
CA GLU A 798 38.76 -10.53 -1.58
C GLU A 798 37.94 -9.25 -1.72
N ARG A 799 38.53 -8.15 -2.26
CA ARG A 799 37.81 -6.88 -2.42
C ARG A 799 36.60 -7.02 -3.36
N GLU A 800 36.80 -7.70 -4.50
CA GLU A 800 35.70 -7.90 -5.47
C GLU A 800 34.59 -8.81 -4.89
N PHE A 801 34.95 -9.89 -4.19
CA PHE A 801 33.94 -10.76 -3.55
C PHE A 801 33.20 -10.05 -2.43
N ARG A 802 33.86 -9.20 -1.64
CA ARG A 802 33.23 -8.39 -0.62
C ARG A 802 32.26 -7.41 -1.26
N ALA A 803 32.67 -6.67 -2.29
CA ALA A 803 31.80 -5.75 -3.03
C ALA A 803 30.60 -6.49 -3.64
N ALA A 804 30.82 -7.65 -4.27
CA ALA A 804 29.74 -8.46 -4.81
C ALA A 804 28.76 -8.94 -3.73
N ARG A 805 29.28 -9.40 -2.58
CA ARG A 805 28.46 -9.84 -1.44
C ARG A 805 27.61 -8.69 -0.88
N GLU A 806 28.23 -7.53 -0.69
CA GLU A 806 27.51 -6.33 -0.23
C GLU A 806 26.38 -5.97 -1.20
N LEU A 807 26.61 -5.96 -2.50
CA LEU A 807 25.58 -5.75 -3.52
C LEU A 807 24.49 -6.84 -3.48
N PHE A 808 24.87 -8.13 -3.35
CA PHE A 808 23.88 -9.21 -3.22
C PHE A 808 23.08 -9.10 -1.91
N ASP A 809 23.69 -8.67 -0.79
CA ASP A 809 23.00 -8.39 0.46
C ASP A 809 22.06 -7.19 0.31
N GLU A 810 22.49 -6.13 -0.40
CA GLU A 810 21.67 -4.93 -0.66
C GLU A 810 20.43 -5.25 -1.49
N ILE A 811 20.55 -6.11 -2.52
CA ILE A 811 19.40 -6.56 -3.30
C ILE A 811 18.70 -7.80 -2.69
N GLY A 812 19.13 -8.26 -1.49
CA GLY A 812 18.61 -9.39 -0.72
C GLY A 812 18.67 -10.74 -1.43
N ALA A 813 19.58 -10.87 -2.35
CA ALA A 813 19.93 -12.16 -2.94
C ALA A 813 20.77 -12.99 -1.94
N ALA A 814 20.17 -13.28 -0.77
CA ALA A 814 20.86 -13.92 0.37
C ALA A 814 21.58 -15.21 0.02
N SER A 815 21.06 -15.97 -0.94
CA SER A 815 21.67 -17.19 -1.46
C SER A 815 22.95 -16.91 -2.25
N ASP A 816 22.95 -15.88 -3.09
CA ASP A 816 24.14 -15.47 -3.86
C ASP A 816 25.14 -14.74 -2.98
N ALA A 817 24.68 -14.00 -1.98
CA ALA A 817 25.53 -13.42 -0.94
C ALA A 817 26.26 -14.49 -0.14
N GLY A 818 25.56 -15.53 0.33
CA GLY A 818 26.17 -16.65 1.05
C GLY A 818 27.18 -17.44 0.20
N ARG A 819 26.88 -17.66 -1.09
CA ARG A 819 27.83 -18.28 -2.02
C ARG A 819 29.05 -17.38 -2.26
N THR A 820 28.87 -16.09 -2.41
CA THR A 820 29.96 -15.12 -2.60
C THR A 820 30.80 -14.98 -1.33
N GLN A 821 30.20 -15.04 -0.14
CA GLN A 821 30.89 -15.07 1.13
C GLN A 821 31.81 -16.30 1.28
N GLN A 822 31.39 -17.47 0.79
CA GLN A 822 32.26 -18.63 0.73
C GLN A 822 33.45 -18.40 -0.16
N LEU A 823 33.30 -17.75 -1.33
CA LEU A 823 34.39 -17.38 -2.22
C LEU A 823 35.32 -16.32 -1.60
N GLU A 824 34.80 -15.34 -0.88
CA GLU A 824 35.56 -14.38 -0.06
C GLU A 824 36.45 -15.11 0.93
N GLY A 825 35.88 -16.08 1.69
CA GLY A 825 36.64 -16.92 2.62
C GLY A 825 37.76 -17.71 1.94
N LEU A 826 37.50 -18.23 0.75
CA LEU A 826 38.53 -18.94 -0.04
C LEU A 826 39.67 -17.99 -0.43
N ALA A 827 39.38 -16.77 -0.89
CA ALA A 827 40.39 -15.77 -1.22
C ALA A 827 41.22 -15.36 0.00
N VAL A 828 40.61 -15.15 1.14
CA VAL A 828 41.28 -14.85 2.45
C VAL A 828 42.19 -16.01 2.87
N TRP A 829 41.74 -17.26 2.69
CA TRP A 829 42.55 -18.42 2.99
C TRP A 829 43.83 -18.50 2.13
N GLN A 830 43.63 -18.37 0.82
CA GLN A 830 44.74 -18.38 -0.14
C GLN A 830 45.68 -17.18 0.06
N GLY A 831 45.16 -16.06 0.57
CA GLY A 831 45.96 -14.90 1.00
C GLY A 831 46.77 -15.09 2.28
N GLY A 832 46.60 -16.24 2.99
CA GLY A 832 47.40 -16.64 4.16
C GLY A 832 46.78 -16.34 5.53
N ASP A 833 45.49 -16.09 5.61
CA ASP A 833 44.76 -15.89 6.89
C ASP A 833 43.70 -16.97 7.12
N PRO A 834 44.09 -18.20 7.55
CA PRO A 834 43.16 -19.31 7.72
C PRO A 834 42.17 -19.13 8.88
N ASP A 835 42.48 -18.31 9.88
CA ASP A 835 41.58 -18.08 11.02
C ASP A 835 40.42 -17.20 10.64
N ARG A 836 40.68 -16.12 9.94
CA ARG A 836 39.65 -15.22 9.40
C ARG A 836 38.82 -15.92 8.31
N ALA A 837 39.46 -16.69 7.45
CA ALA A 837 38.79 -17.48 6.44
C ALA A 837 37.76 -18.46 7.05
N GLU A 838 38.14 -19.17 8.12
CA GLU A 838 37.25 -20.10 8.80
C GLU A 838 36.00 -19.38 9.38
N GLN A 839 36.17 -18.19 9.98
CA GLN A 839 35.03 -17.40 10.47
C GLN A 839 34.06 -17.05 9.34
N ILE A 840 34.57 -16.53 8.21
CA ILE A 840 33.79 -16.14 7.04
C ILE A 840 33.02 -17.35 6.48
N VAL A 841 33.71 -18.50 6.29
CA VAL A 841 33.08 -19.70 5.71
C VAL A 841 32.05 -20.31 6.66
N ARG A 842 32.28 -20.29 7.97
CA ARG A 842 31.29 -20.76 8.95
C ARG A 842 30.02 -19.91 8.94
N GLU A 843 30.15 -18.60 8.74
CA GLU A 843 29.01 -17.72 8.55
C GLU A 843 28.26 -18.03 7.26
N ALA A 844 28.96 -18.23 6.16
CA ALA A 844 28.37 -18.64 4.89
C ALA A 844 27.57 -19.95 5.02
N VAL A 845 28.15 -20.98 5.67
CA VAL A 845 27.46 -22.26 5.94
C VAL A 845 26.18 -22.05 6.76
N ARG A 846 26.23 -21.25 7.82
CA ARG A 846 25.04 -20.96 8.66
C ARG A 846 23.94 -20.25 7.88
N SER A 847 24.30 -19.23 7.09
CA SER A 847 23.37 -18.48 6.25
C SER A 847 22.69 -19.39 5.24
N LEU A 848 23.47 -20.14 4.46
CA LEU A 848 22.96 -21.04 3.40
C LEU A 848 22.11 -22.19 3.96
N LEU A 849 22.43 -22.74 5.15
CA LEU A 849 21.60 -23.75 5.82
C LEU A 849 20.24 -23.19 6.24
N SER A 850 20.18 -21.94 6.69
CA SER A 850 18.92 -21.30 7.06
C SER A 850 17.98 -21.09 5.87
N LEU A 851 18.52 -20.98 4.65
CA LEU A 851 17.78 -20.82 3.41
C LEU A 851 17.29 -22.15 2.81
N GLN A 852 17.67 -23.30 3.37
CA GLN A 852 17.35 -24.65 2.87
C GLN A 852 17.77 -24.92 1.42
N GLU A 853 18.75 -24.18 0.89
CA GLU A 853 19.29 -24.35 -0.43
C GLU A 853 20.41 -25.40 -0.47
N ARG A 854 20.06 -26.63 -0.82
CA ARG A 854 20.99 -27.77 -0.77
C ARG A 854 22.21 -27.59 -1.67
N ALA A 855 22.02 -27.13 -2.89
CA ALA A 855 23.08 -27.06 -3.89
C ALA A 855 24.26 -26.12 -3.50
N LYS A 856 23.96 -24.91 -2.97
CA LYS A 856 24.99 -23.93 -2.59
C LYS A 856 25.68 -24.24 -1.27
N VAL A 857 24.98 -24.94 -0.33
CA VAL A 857 25.55 -25.38 0.95
C VAL A 857 26.71 -26.33 0.77
N ILE A 858 26.67 -27.21 -0.23
CA ILE A 858 27.69 -28.25 -0.47
C ILE A 858 29.10 -27.63 -0.61
N GLU A 859 29.25 -26.61 -1.42
CA GLU A 859 30.55 -25.96 -1.68
C GLU A 859 31.07 -25.22 -0.43
N ALA A 860 30.16 -24.62 0.39
CA ALA A 860 30.56 -23.98 1.64
C ALA A 860 31.02 -25.01 2.68
N GLN A 861 30.30 -26.15 2.81
CA GLN A 861 30.68 -27.26 3.68
C GLN A 861 32.02 -27.89 3.27
N ARG A 862 32.23 -28.07 1.95
CA ARG A 862 33.49 -28.57 1.40
C ARG A 862 34.65 -27.64 1.77
N THR A 863 34.54 -26.34 1.49
CA THR A 863 35.58 -25.37 1.82
C THR A 863 35.89 -25.34 3.30
N LEU A 864 34.87 -25.46 4.14
CA LEU A 864 35.07 -25.55 5.59
C LEU A 864 35.79 -26.82 6.00
N ALA A 865 35.46 -27.97 5.41
CA ALA A 865 36.15 -29.22 5.64
C ALA A 865 37.65 -29.15 5.30
N GLU A 866 38.01 -28.52 4.17
CA GLU A 866 39.40 -28.29 3.79
C GLU A 866 40.14 -27.38 4.79
N LEU A 867 39.53 -26.26 5.16
CA LEU A 867 40.11 -25.30 6.11
C LEU A 867 40.40 -25.94 7.46
N VAL A 868 39.43 -26.67 8.03
CA VAL A 868 39.61 -27.30 9.35
C VAL A 868 40.59 -28.50 9.26
N LEU A 869 40.66 -29.18 8.11
CA LEU A 869 41.67 -30.22 7.84
C LEU A 869 43.06 -29.64 7.83
N ALA A 870 43.27 -28.52 7.10
CA ALA A 870 44.53 -27.82 7.05
C ALA A 870 45.05 -27.36 8.43
N LYS A 871 44.11 -27.09 9.36
CA LYS A 871 44.39 -26.78 10.77
C LYS A 871 44.63 -28.03 11.66
N GLY A 872 44.54 -29.22 11.08
CA GLY A 872 44.74 -30.48 11.79
C GLY A 872 43.54 -31.06 12.55
N HIS A 873 42.37 -30.48 12.35
CA HIS A 873 41.11 -30.95 13.01
C HIS A 873 40.42 -32.04 12.16
N VAL A 874 41.04 -33.21 12.07
CA VAL A 874 40.65 -34.29 11.12
C VAL A 874 39.22 -34.79 11.38
N GLU A 875 38.80 -34.96 12.64
CA GLU A 875 37.46 -35.44 12.97
C GLU A 875 36.37 -34.43 12.60
N GLU A 876 36.66 -33.14 12.74
CA GLU A 876 35.71 -32.10 12.35
C GLU A 876 35.63 -32.00 10.81
N ALA A 877 36.77 -32.10 10.13
CA ALA A 877 36.84 -32.14 8.67
C ALA A 877 36.02 -33.31 8.10
N GLU A 878 36.13 -34.50 8.73
CA GLU A 878 35.34 -35.66 8.31
C GLU A 878 33.84 -35.41 8.43
N ARG A 879 33.38 -34.81 9.56
CA ARG A 879 31.94 -34.48 9.72
C ARG A 879 31.43 -33.55 8.61
N TRP A 880 32.18 -32.51 8.30
CA TRP A 880 31.79 -31.57 7.24
C TRP A 880 31.87 -32.21 5.84
N ALA A 881 32.89 -33.00 5.56
CA ALA A 881 33.02 -33.71 4.28
C ALA A 881 31.85 -34.73 4.09
N LEU A 882 31.52 -35.50 5.12
CA LEU A 882 30.40 -36.44 5.06
C LEU A 882 29.05 -35.70 4.91
N SER A 883 28.86 -34.59 5.61
CA SER A 883 27.66 -33.76 5.44
C SER A 883 27.50 -33.26 4.01
N ALA A 884 28.59 -32.84 3.36
CA ALA A 884 28.58 -32.47 1.95
C ALA A 884 28.28 -33.67 1.02
N VAL A 885 28.80 -34.87 1.33
CA VAL A 885 28.47 -36.11 0.57
C VAL A 885 26.98 -36.46 0.64
N GLU A 886 26.38 -36.35 1.81
CA GLU A 886 24.94 -36.62 2.02
C GLU A 886 24.04 -35.64 1.26
N THR A 887 24.55 -34.44 1.01
CA THR A 887 23.79 -33.36 0.39
C THR A 887 23.93 -33.37 -1.16
N VAL A 888 25.06 -33.81 -1.69
CA VAL A 888 25.38 -33.77 -3.13
C VAL A 888 24.46 -34.69 -3.96
N GLY A 889 23.88 -34.17 -5.02
CA GLY A 889 23.10 -34.94 -5.99
C GLY A 889 23.99 -35.85 -6.86
N MET A 890 23.42 -36.97 -7.35
CA MET A 890 24.16 -37.94 -8.15
C MET A 890 24.69 -37.37 -9.47
N GLN A 891 24.06 -36.30 -9.95
CA GLN A 891 24.32 -35.69 -11.27
C GLN A 891 25.20 -34.41 -11.21
N ASP A 892 25.43 -33.87 -10.00
CA ASP A 892 26.35 -32.73 -9.84
C ASP A 892 27.79 -33.17 -9.93
N THR A 893 28.34 -33.12 -11.11
CA THR A 893 29.72 -33.62 -11.43
C THR A 893 30.79 -32.79 -10.74
N MET A 894 30.62 -31.46 -10.67
CA MET A 894 31.59 -30.55 -10.05
C MET A 894 31.67 -30.75 -8.54
N SER A 895 30.56 -30.57 -7.87
CA SER A 895 30.52 -30.67 -6.39
C SER A 895 30.88 -32.07 -5.95
N ARG A 896 30.49 -33.10 -6.71
CA ARG A 896 30.83 -34.50 -6.40
C ARG A 896 32.33 -34.75 -6.48
N SER A 897 33.01 -34.21 -7.49
CA SER A 897 34.48 -34.29 -7.60
C SER A 897 35.15 -33.59 -6.41
N ASN A 898 34.73 -32.36 -6.12
CA ASN A 898 35.29 -31.56 -5.01
C ASN A 898 35.09 -32.23 -3.64
N VAL A 899 33.91 -32.78 -3.39
CA VAL A 899 33.59 -33.46 -2.13
C VAL A 899 34.40 -34.75 -1.99
N ARG A 900 34.59 -35.52 -3.08
CA ARG A 900 35.42 -36.72 -3.08
C ARG A 900 36.89 -36.38 -2.84
N MET A 901 37.41 -35.31 -3.43
CA MET A 901 38.75 -34.81 -3.18
C MET A 901 38.97 -34.57 -1.68
N VAL A 902 38.10 -33.79 -1.06
CA VAL A 902 38.23 -33.47 0.38
C VAL A 902 38.11 -34.71 1.26
N LEU A 903 37.15 -35.60 0.95
CA LEU A 903 37.01 -36.86 1.69
C LEU A 903 38.25 -37.72 1.53
N GLY A 904 38.86 -37.75 0.31
CA GLY A 904 40.12 -38.40 0.04
C GLY A 904 41.26 -37.84 0.90
N MET A 905 41.36 -36.49 0.98
CA MET A 905 42.36 -35.84 1.84
C MET A 905 42.16 -36.20 3.33
N VAL A 906 40.92 -36.25 3.79
CA VAL A 906 40.57 -36.69 5.17
C VAL A 906 40.97 -38.15 5.41
N ARG A 907 40.66 -39.05 4.47
CA ARG A 907 41.08 -40.48 4.55
C ARG A 907 42.60 -40.63 4.60
N ALA A 908 43.33 -39.84 3.78
CA ALA A 908 44.77 -39.80 3.85
C ALA A 908 45.33 -39.37 5.18
N ALA A 909 44.74 -38.33 5.80
CA ALA A 909 45.09 -37.87 7.17
C ALA A 909 44.76 -38.90 8.25
N GLN A 910 43.79 -39.79 8.03
CA GLN A 910 43.44 -40.89 8.89
C GLN A 910 44.30 -42.15 8.68
N GLY A 911 45.22 -42.19 7.69
CA GLY A 911 46.02 -43.34 7.32
C GLY A 911 45.23 -44.42 6.55
N ARG A 912 44.11 -44.09 5.94
CA ARG A 912 43.25 -45.00 5.13
C ARG A 912 43.66 -44.85 3.66
N ASP A 913 44.87 -45.26 3.32
CA ASP A 913 45.53 -44.93 2.05
C ASP A 913 44.81 -45.46 0.79
N ASP A 914 44.30 -46.71 0.82
CA ASP A 914 43.57 -47.29 -0.31
C ASP A 914 42.28 -46.54 -0.63
N GLU A 915 41.56 -46.13 0.41
CA GLU A 915 40.34 -45.32 0.25
C GLU A 915 40.66 -43.89 -0.24
N ALA A 916 41.71 -43.30 0.29
CA ALA A 916 42.17 -41.98 -0.10
C ALA A 916 42.53 -41.94 -1.58
N GLU A 917 43.36 -42.92 -2.03
CA GLU A 917 43.79 -42.99 -3.45
C GLU A 917 42.61 -43.19 -4.40
N LEU A 918 41.68 -44.08 -4.04
CA LEU A 918 40.44 -44.31 -4.84
C LEU A 918 39.63 -43.02 -4.98
N LEU A 919 39.39 -42.29 -3.88
CA LEU A 919 38.60 -41.08 -3.89
C LEU A 919 39.27 -39.95 -4.66
N LEU A 920 40.58 -39.77 -4.53
CA LEU A 920 41.33 -38.73 -5.26
C LEU A 920 41.38 -39.01 -6.74
N ARG A 921 41.61 -40.25 -7.17
CA ARG A 921 41.55 -40.64 -8.58
C ARG A 921 40.14 -40.45 -9.16
N ASP A 922 39.13 -40.86 -8.47
CA ASP A 922 37.72 -40.71 -8.89
C ASP A 922 37.34 -39.24 -9.05
N ALA A 923 37.89 -38.36 -8.21
CA ALA A 923 37.70 -36.90 -8.32
C ALA A 923 38.35 -36.37 -9.61
N ILE A 924 39.58 -36.78 -9.93
CA ILE A 924 40.29 -36.38 -11.15
C ILE A 924 39.57 -36.92 -12.40
N ASP A 925 39.26 -38.22 -12.42
CA ASP A 925 38.63 -38.87 -13.57
C ASP A 925 37.23 -38.27 -13.88
N SER A 926 36.49 -37.88 -12.86
CA SER A 926 35.19 -37.23 -13.00
C SER A 926 35.28 -35.89 -13.74
N LEU A 927 36.37 -35.09 -13.54
CA LEU A 927 36.56 -33.79 -14.18
C LEU A 927 37.19 -33.94 -15.56
N ALA A 928 38.07 -34.94 -15.76
CA ALA A 928 38.70 -35.17 -17.03
C ALA A 928 37.72 -35.45 -18.20
N ALA A 929 36.51 -35.91 -17.87
CA ALA A 929 35.41 -36.11 -18.81
C ALA A 929 34.64 -34.83 -19.17
N THR A 930 34.96 -33.67 -18.53
CA THR A 930 34.28 -32.39 -18.71
C THR A 930 35.22 -31.32 -19.30
N ASP A 931 34.67 -30.18 -19.72
CA ASP A 931 35.45 -29.01 -20.15
C ASP A 931 35.86 -28.09 -18.98
N TYR A 932 35.64 -28.50 -17.69
CA TYR A 932 35.98 -27.72 -16.50
C TYR A 932 37.49 -27.72 -16.20
N ARG A 933 38.29 -27.12 -17.08
CA ARG A 933 39.74 -27.03 -16.91
C ARG A 933 40.17 -26.27 -15.65
N ASN A 934 39.34 -25.30 -15.24
CA ASN A 934 39.57 -24.48 -14.05
C ASN A 934 39.50 -25.28 -12.75
N ALA A 935 38.81 -26.41 -12.71
CA ALA A 935 38.62 -27.23 -11.50
C ALA A 935 39.59 -28.44 -11.42
N GLU A 936 40.33 -28.77 -12.49
CA GLU A 936 41.24 -29.92 -12.51
C GLU A 936 42.51 -29.75 -11.63
N PRO A 937 43.10 -28.55 -11.45
CA PRO A 937 44.34 -28.36 -10.68
C PRO A 937 44.23 -28.78 -9.21
N GLU A 938 43.11 -28.53 -8.54
CA GLU A 938 42.93 -28.79 -7.09
C GLU A 938 42.97 -30.30 -6.75
N PRO A 939 42.20 -31.19 -7.39
CA PRO A 939 42.27 -32.63 -7.15
C PRO A 939 43.64 -33.22 -7.55
N LEU A 940 44.26 -32.70 -8.63
CA LEU A 940 45.60 -33.11 -9.01
C LEU A 940 46.64 -32.72 -7.95
N ALA A 941 46.57 -31.52 -7.38
CA ALA A 941 47.47 -31.06 -6.33
C ALA A 941 47.28 -31.87 -5.04
N ALA A 942 46.02 -32.17 -4.67
CA ALA A 942 45.71 -33.03 -3.53
C ALA A 942 46.28 -34.44 -3.72
N TYR A 943 46.17 -34.99 -4.90
CA TYR A 943 46.71 -36.31 -5.26
C TYR A 943 48.24 -36.32 -5.29
N ALA A 944 48.89 -35.32 -5.87
CA ALA A 944 50.33 -35.17 -5.89
C ALA A 944 50.90 -35.11 -4.46
N ARG A 945 50.25 -34.35 -3.57
CA ARG A 945 50.63 -34.28 -2.13
C ARG A 945 50.51 -35.65 -1.46
N PHE A 946 49.37 -36.33 -1.66
CA PHE A 946 49.17 -37.69 -1.18
C PHE A 946 50.24 -38.66 -1.62
N LEU A 947 50.61 -38.63 -2.92
CA LEU A 947 51.65 -39.50 -3.49
C LEU A 947 53.03 -39.19 -2.87
N ARG A 948 53.40 -37.93 -2.71
CA ARG A 948 54.66 -37.46 -2.14
C ARG A 948 54.79 -37.92 -0.66
N ASP A 949 53.74 -37.76 0.12
CA ASP A 949 53.72 -38.22 1.51
C ASP A 949 53.94 -39.75 1.65
N ARG A 950 53.73 -40.53 0.58
CA ARG A 950 53.95 -42.01 0.52
C ARG A 950 55.20 -42.38 -0.23
N GLY A 951 56.05 -41.37 -0.62
CA GLY A 951 57.33 -41.62 -1.28
C GLY A 951 57.19 -41.99 -2.78
N ARG A 952 56.03 -41.70 -3.40
CA ARG A 952 55.78 -41.97 -4.87
C ARG A 952 56.10 -40.72 -5.70
N GLU A 953 57.35 -40.29 -5.64
CA GLU A 953 57.80 -39.02 -6.25
C GLU A 953 57.58 -38.92 -7.78
N ASP A 954 57.85 -40.01 -8.55
CA ASP A 954 57.68 -39.99 -9.99
C ASP A 954 56.23 -39.74 -10.42
N GLU A 955 55.27 -40.34 -9.71
CA GLU A 955 53.84 -40.15 -9.96
C GLU A 955 53.35 -38.76 -9.48
N ALA A 956 53.89 -38.26 -8.37
CA ALA A 956 53.61 -36.91 -7.91
C ALA A 956 54.09 -35.86 -8.93
N CYS A 957 55.31 -36.02 -9.51
CA CYS A 957 55.80 -35.14 -10.55
C CYS A 957 54.92 -35.14 -11.82
N GLN A 958 54.41 -36.30 -12.25
CA GLN A 958 53.47 -36.38 -13.38
C GLN A 958 52.17 -35.59 -13.13
N ALA A 959 51.61 -35.64 -11.92
CA ALA A 959 50.43 -34.85 -11.57
C ALA A 959 50.75 -33.34 -11.57
N GLU A 960 51.95 -32.95 -11.11
CA GLU A 960 52.40 -31.55 -11.09
C GLU A 960 52.68 -31.01 -12.50
N GLU A 961 53.30 -31.85 -13.39
CA GLU A 961 53.48 -31.51 -14.82
C GLU A 961 52.12 -31.25 -15.48
N ARG A 962 51.12 -32.07 -15.16
CA ARG A 962 49.75 -31.86 -15.67
C ARG A 962 49.14 -30.55 -15.18
N ILE A 963 49.36 -30.17 -13.91
CA ILE A 963 48.93 -28.87 -13.39
C ILE A 963 49.58 -27.72 -14.14
N ALA A 964 50.92 -27.80 -14.39
CA ALA A 964 51.65 -26.79 -15.12
C ALA A 964 51.15 -26.64 -16.57
N GLU A 965 50.89 -27.74 -17.27
CA GLU A 965 50.31 -27.72 -18.64
C GLU A 965 48.94 -27.00 -18.68
N LEU A 966 48.14 -27.10 -17.62
CA LEU A 966 46.82 -26.45 -17.55
C LEU A 966 46.93 -24.95 -17.26
N LEU A 967 47.87 -24.53 -16.38
CA LEU A 967 47.92 -23.18 -15.85
C LEU A 967 48.84 -22.23 -16.61
N GLU A 968 49.99 -22.71 -17.14
CA GLU A 968 51.01 -21.88 -17.80
C GLU A 968 50.49 -21.08 -19.01
N PRO A 969 49.68 -21.63 -19.95
CA PRO A 969 49.28 -20.93 -21.15
C PRO A 969 48.54 -19.61 -20.92
N GLU A 970 47.83 -19.46 -19.82
CA GLU A 970 47.04 -18.29 -19.50
C GLU A 970 47.63 -17.50 -18.31
N GLY A 971 48.80 -17.88 -17.78
CA GLY A 971 49.41 -17.25 -16.61
C GLY A 971 48.55 -17.39 -15.35
N ALA A 972 47.88 -18.52 -15.24
CA ALA A 972 47.00 -18.82 -14.08
C ALA A 972 47.85 -19.37 -12.91
N ALA A 973 47.38 -19.14 -11.68
CA ALA A 973 47.95 -19.68 -10.45
C ALA A 973 47.14 -20.88 -9.94
N GLY A 974 47.87 -21.90 -9.45
CA GLY A 974 47.22 -22.98 -8.68
C GLY A 974 46.66 -22.46 -7.38
N ILE A 975 45.41 -22.84 -7.07
CA ILE A 975 44.80 -22.64 -5.78
C ILE A 975 45.16 -23.86 -4.94
N ILE A 976 46.03 -23.69 -3.97
CA ILE A 976 46.59 -24.81 -3.19
C ILE A 976 45.77 -25.06 -1.92
#